data_54d326201a523f0744db6681e3bf0fb0
#
_entry.id   54d326201a523f0744db6681e3bf0fb0
#
_cell.length_a   1.000
_cell.length_b   1.000
_cell.length_c   1.000
_cell.angle_alpha   90.00
_cell.angle_beta   90.00
_cell.angle_gamma   90.00
#
_symmetry.space_group_name_H-M   'P 1'
#
loop_
_entity.id
_entity.type
_entity.pdbx_description
1 polymer ?
#
loop_
_entity_poly.entity_id
_entity_poly.type
_entity_poly.pdbx_seq_one_letter_code
_entity_poly.pdbx_strand_id
1 'polypeptide(L)'
;MLVIKRDGRKESVKFDKITARIEKLSYGLNADFVKTIEIAKKVIDGLYDGVSTQELDELAAETAATLTTKHPDFATLAARISVSNLHKTTSKSFSSTMKRLYTYVNPKTGENASLLSKDVYGIINKNAALLDSSIIYDRDFSYDYFGFKTLEKSYLLKLDGKVVERPQHMLMRVAVGIHKDDIDSVLETYNLLSEKWFTHATPTLFNAGTPKPQLSSCFLLTMKEDSIDGIYDTLKQCAKISQSAGGIGLSIHNVRGTGSYIKGTNGVSNGIIPMLRNFDMTARYVDQGGGKRKGSFAIYIEPWHSDIFEFLQLKKNHGKEELRARDLFYAMWIPDLFMKRVESNEDWSLFSPDEAKDLHETYGEEFEKLYDKYEKEGKARKTVKAQDLWFEILESQIETGNPYILYKDAANKKSNQKNLGTIKSSNLCTEIIEYTSPDEVAVCNLASIALNKFVKDDLTYDHQKLYEITKVITKNLNKVIDVNYYPVEEARNSNLRHRPIGIGVQGLADTFILMRQSFDSPEAKKLNSEIFETIYFAAMESSMEIAQKEGPYKTYEGSPVSKGIFQFDMWGIAPDSKRWDWTKLKREVKKHGVRNSLLLAPMPTASTSQILGNNECFEPYTSNIYTRRVLSGEFIVVNKHLLK
;
A
#
# COMPACT_ATOMS: atom_id res chain seq x y z
N MET A 1 -21.26 17.63 -41.47
CA MET A 1 -20.66 17.53 -40.12
C MET A 1 -19.17 17.26 -40.28
N LEU A 2 -18.33 18.02 -39.60
CA LEU A 2 -16.88 17.92 -39.66
C LEU A 2 -16.35 17.42 -38.32
N VAL A 3 -15.30 16.60 -38.36
CA VAL A 3 -14.51 16.19 -37.17
C VAL A 3 -13.13 16.82 -37.24
N ILE A 4 -12.59 17.16 -36.05
CA ILE A 4 -11.26 17.69 -35.90
C ILE A 4 -10.31 16.53 -35.61
N LYS A 5 -9.32 16.34 -36.46
CA LYS A 5 -8.27 15.33 -36.28
C LYS A 5 -7.26 15.78 -35.21
N ARG A 6 -6.45 14.86 -34.69
CA ARG A 6 -5.41 15.17 -33.69
C ARG A 6 -4.34 16.16 -34.17
N ASP A 7 -4.13 16.26 -35.49
CA ASP A 7 -3.25 17.23 -36.13
C ASP A 7 -3.92 18.56 -36.43
N GLY A 8 -5.18 18.75 -36.00
CA GLY A 8 -5.97 19.97 -36.20
C GLY A 8 -6.72 20.05 -37.54
N ARG A 9 -6.51 19.13 -38.48
CA ARG A 9 -7.24 19.09 -39.76
C ARG A 9 -8.72 18.78 -39.53
N LYS A 10 -9.57 19.39 -40.34
CA LYS A 10 -11.01 19.11 -40.38
C LYS A 10 -11.32 18.15 -41.52
N GLU A 11 -12.05 17.07 -41.25
CA GLU A 11 -12.51 16.09 -42.24
C GLU A 11 -14.01 15.84 -42.08
N SER A 12 -14.68 15.47 -43.18
CA SER A 12 -16.08 15.01 -43.11
C SER A 12 -16.17 13.71 -42.28
N VAL A 13 -17.19 13.62 -41.42
CA VAL A 13 -17.49 12.43 -40.66
C VAL A 13 -17.72 11.24 -41.60
N LYS A 14 -17.08 10.12 -41.28
CA LYS A 14 -17.30 8.81 -41.90
C LYS A 14 -17.68 7.81 -40.85
N PHE A 15 -18.94 7.40 -40.81
CA PHE A 15 -19.49 6.48 -39.75
C PHE A 15 -18.83 5.10 -39.78
N ASP A 16 -18.54 4.60 -40.99
CA ASP A 16 -17.80 3.34 -41.20
C ASP A 16 -16.40 3.35 -40.55
N LYS A 17 -15.71 4.48 -40.52
CA LYS A 17 -14.42 4.60 -39.82
C LYS A 17 -14.57 4.46 -38.30
N ILE A 18 -15.66 4.94 -37.70
CA ILE A 18 -15.94 4.80 -36.27
C ILE A 18 -16.17 3.34 -35.95
N THR A 19 -17.04 2.68 -36.70
CA THR A 19 -17.36 1.24 -36.50
C THR A 19 -16.11 0.38 -36.69
N ALA A 20 -15.40 0.53 -37.80
CA ALA A 20 -14.19 -0.25 -38.09
C ALA A 20 -13.08 -0.08 -37.03
N ARG A 21 -12.98 1.11 -36.43
CA ARG A 21 -12.03 1.37 -35.34
C ARG A 21 -12.36 0.54 -34.09
N ILE A 22 -13.62 0.50 -33.69
CA ILE A 22 -14.08 -0.26 -32.53
C ILE A 22 -13.92 -1.76 -32.80
N GLU A 23 -14.32 -2.23 -33.97
CA GLU A 23 -14.17 -3.62 -34.41
C GLU A 23 -12.72 -4.09 -34.37
N LYS A 24 -11.79 -3.28 -34.87
CA LYS A 24 -10.35 -3.60 -34.83
C LYS A 24 -9.82 -3.89 -33.42
N LEU A 25 -10.42 -3.29 -32.38
CA LEU A 25 -10.01 -3.44 -30.99
C LEU A 25 -10.77 -4.54 -30.24
N SER A 26 -11.76 -5.18 -30.88
CA SER A 26 -12.57 -6.26 -30.29
C SER A 26 -12.00 -7.67 -30.48
N TYR A 27 -10.77 -7.80 -30.99
CA TYR A 27 -10.14 -9.10 -31.24
C TYR A 27 -10.09 -9.97 -29.96
N GLY A 28 -10.43 -11.25 -30.13
CA GLY A 28 -10.39 -12.25 -29.03
C GLY A 28 -11.44 -12.05 -27.93
N LEU A 29 -12.37 -11.10 -28.09
CA LEU A 29 -13.50 -10.92 -27.17
C LEU A 29 -14.69 -11.78 -27.59
N ASN A 30 -15.62 -12.03 -26.67
CA ASN A 30 -16.80 -12.83 -26.93
C ASN A 30 -17.75 -12.14 -27.90
N ALA A 31 -17.76 -12.56 -29.16
CA ALA A 31 -18.54 -11.95 -30.24
C ALA A 31 -20.06 -12.14 -30.09
N ASP A 32 -20.53 -13.06 -29.25
CA ASP A 32 -21.96 -13.26 -29.02
C ASP A 32 -22.54 -12.17 -28.14
N PHE A 33 -21.76 -11.65 -27.21
CA PHE A 33 -22.17 -10.59 -26.28
C PHE A 33 -21.65 -9.21 -26.65
N VAL A 34 -20.41 -9.10 -27.12
CA VAL A 34 -19.76 -7.82 -27.43
C VAL A 34 -20.12 -7.38 -28.86
N LYS A 35 -21.27 -6.73 -28.99
CA LYS A 35 -21.73 -6.15 -30.27
C LYS A 35 -21.18 -4.73 -30.44
N THR A 36 -20.13 -4.56 -31.22
CA THR A 36 -19.45 -3.29 -31.48
C THR A 36 -20.38 -2.25 -32.12
N ILE A 37 -21.40 -2.69 -32.85
CA ILE A 37 -22.39 -1.80 -33.48
C ILE A 37 -23.21 -1.02 -32.45
N GLU A 38 -23.47 -1.56 -31.25
CA GLU A 38 -24.19 -0.85 -30.19
C GLU A 38 -23.39 0.35 -29.70
N ILE A 39 -22.06 0.20 -29.58
CA ILE A 39 -21.16 1.27 -29.18
C ILE A 39 -21.06 2.31 -30.30
N ALA A 40 -20.83 1.85 -31.54
CA ALA A 40 -20.72 2.73 -32.71
C ALA A 40 -21.97 3.60 -32.88
N LYS A 41 -23.16 3.05 -32.71
CA LYS A 41 -24.43 3.77 -32.77
C LYS A 41 -24.48 4.89 -31.74
N LYS A 42 -24.19 4.61 -30.47
CA LYS A 42 -24.18 5.63 -29.40
C LYS A 42 -23.15 6.74 -29.66
N VAL A 43 -21.98 6.38 -30.18
CA VAL A 43 -20.96 7.37 -30.56
C VAL A 43 -21.46 8.27 -31.71
N ILE A 44 -22.12 7.68 -32.70
CA ILE A 44 -22.71 8.41 -33.85
C ILE A 44 -23.83 9.34 -33.38
N ASP A 45 -24.70 8.86 -32.46
CA ASP A 45 -25.78 9.67 -31.90
C ASP A 45 -25.26 10.87 -31.07
N GLY A 46 -24.05 10.79 -30.52
CA GLY A 46 -23.37 11.84 -29.77
C GLY A 46 -22.54 12.82 -30.64
N LEU A 47 -22.57 12.69 -31.96
CA LEU A 47 -21.80 13.55 -32.87
C LEU A 47 -22.36 14.96 -32.94
N TYR A 48 -21.45 15.94 -32.89
CA TYR A 48 -21.74 17.34 -33.20
C TYR A 48 -20.65 17.92 -34.12
N ASP A 49 -20.92 19.03 -34.76
CA ASP A 49 -19.97 19.66 -35.70
C ASP A 49 -18.75 20.21 -34.96
N GLY A 50 -17.57 19.81 -35.39
CA GLY A 50 -16.32 20.20 -34.75
C GLY A 50 -15.86 19.31 -33.58
N VAL A 51 -16.53 18.18 -33.33
CA VAL A 51 -16.06 17.20 -32.31
C VAL A 51 -14.68 16.66 -32.71
N SER A 52 -13.81 16.53 -31.73
CA SER A 52 -12.48 15.95 -31.98
C SER A 52 -12.54 14.42 -32.05
N THR A 53 -11.61 13.80 -32.78
CA THR A 53 -11.48 12.33 -32.80
C THR A 53 -11.01 11.79 -31.48
N GLN A 54 -10.42 12.59 -30.59
CA GLN A 54 -10.09 12.22 -29.23
C GLN A 54 -11.34 12.09 -28.38
N GLU A 55 -12.24 13.07 -28.41
CA GLU A 55 -13.52 13.02 -27.69
C GLU A 55 -14.39 11.84 -28.17
N LEU A 56 -14.36 11.51 -29.47
CA LEU A 56 -15.05 10.33 -29.99
C LEU A 56 -14.49 9.02 -29.42
N ASP A 57 -13.17 8.91 -29.28
CA ASP A 57 -12.54 7.74 -28.64
C ASP A 57 -12.88 7.66 -27.15
N GLU A 58 -12.92 8.80 -26.45
CA GLU A 58 -13.33 8.85 -25.03
C GLU A 58 -14.78 8.43 -24.86
N LEU A 59 -15.70 8.95 -25.67
CA LEU A 59 -17.11 8.55 -25.66
C LEU A 59 -17.29 7.07 -25.99
N ALA A 60 -16.53 6.52 -26.93
CA ALA A 60 -16.58 5.09 -27.26
C ALA A 60 -16.10 4.22 -26.10
N ALA A 61 -15.03 4.61 -25.42
CA ALA A 61 -14.51 3.90 -24.25
C ALA A 61 -15.51 3.95 -23.07
N GLU A 62 -16.06 5.11 -22.77
CA GLU A 62 -17.05 5.27 -21.70
C GLU A 62 -18.33 4.50 -22.01
N THR A 63 -18.80 4.53 -23.24
CA THR A 63 -19.95 3.75 -23.69
C THR A 63 -19.72 2.24 -23.51
N ALA A 64 -18.56 1.74 -23.94
CA ALA A 64 -18.19 0.33 -23.72
C ALA A 64 -18.14 0.00 -22.22
N ALA A 65 -17.56 0.87 -21.41
CA ALA A 65 -17.47 0.67 -19.96
C ALA A 65 -18.83 0.53 -19.28
N THR A 66 -19.84 1.31 -19.70
CA THR A 66 -21.22 1.19 -19.17
C THR A 66 -21.87 -0.15 -19.49
N LEU A 67 -21.41 -0.85 -20.51
CA LEU A 67 -21.93 -2.17 -20.92
C LEU A 67 -21.25 -3.33 -20.20
N THR A 68 -20.30 -3.08 -19.30
CA THR A 68 -19.58 -4.13 -18.54
C THR A 68 -20.54 -5.03 -17.74
N THR A 69 -21.71 -4.52 -17.34
CA THR A 69 -22.76 -5.31 -16.70
C THR A 69 -23.41 -6.37 -17.61
N LYS A 70 -23.32 -6.20 -18.94
CA LYS A 70 -23.78 -7.20 -19.91
C LYS A 70 -22.74 -8.32 -20.11
N HIS A 71 -21.47 -7.96 -20.16
CA HIS A 71 -20.36 -8.90 -20.26
C HIS A 71 -19.03 -8.23 -19.84
N PRO A 72 -18.15 -8.91 -19.07
CA PRO A 72 -16.87 -8.34 -18.63
C PRO A 72 -15.95 -7.89 -19.76
N ASP A 73 -16.02 -8.52 -20.94
CA ASP A 73 -15.20 -8.15 -22.09
C ASP A 73 -15.41 -6.71 -22.60
N PHE A 74 -16.54 -6.08 -22.24
CA PHE A 74 -16.73 -4.65 -22.53
C PHE A 74 -15.75 -3.77 -21.75
N ALA A 75 -15.34 -4.17 -20.54
CA ALA A 75 -14.29 -3.46 -19.81
C ALA A 75 -12.93 -3.56 -20.52
N THR A 76 -12.63 -4.71 -21.11
CA THR A 76 -11.43 -4.92 -21.93
C THR A 76 -11.46 -4.08 -23.21
N LEU A 77 -12.58 -4.04 -23.91
CA LEU A 77 -12.75 -3.20 -25.11
C LEU A 77 -12.61 -1.73 -24.79
N ALA A 78 -13.25 -1.26 -23.71
CA ALA A 78 -13.14 0.12 -23.22
C ALA A 78 -11.68 0.52 -22.95
N ALA A 79 -10.94 -0.36 -22.26
CA ALA A 79 -9.51 -0.17 -22.00
C ALA A 79 -8.70 -0.07 -23.31
N ARG A 80 -8.92 -0.99 -24.24
CA ARG A 80 -8.20 -0.99 -25.54
C ARG A 80 -8.44 0.28 -26.34
N ILE A 81 -9.66 0.81 -26.35
CA ILE A 81 -9.97 2.09 -26.98
C ILE A 81 -9.18 3.23 -26.30
N SER A 82 -9.18 3.27 -24.97
CA SER A 82 -8.44 4.29 -24.20
C SER A 82 -6.93 4.17 -24.38
N VAL A 83 -6.37 2.97 -24.36
CA VAL A 83 -4.94 2.70 -24.63
C VAL A 83 -4.56 3.14 -26.04
N SER A 84 -5.36 2.80 -27.04
CA SER A 84 -5.13 3.24 -28.43
C SER A 84 -5.17 4.75 -28.55
N ASN A 85 -6.07 5.42 -27.81
CA ASN A 85 -6.12 6.89 -27.75
C ASN A 85 -4.83 7.48 -27.15
N LEU A 86 -4.36 6.93 -26.01
CA LEU A 86 -3.10 7.35 -25.38
C LEU A 86 -1.90 7.13 -26.30
N HIS A 87 -1.80 5.98 -26.98
CA HIS A 87 -0.71 5.66 -27.91
C HIS A 87 -0.63 6.64 -29.10
N LYS A 88 -1.76 7.18 -29.53
CA LYS A 88 -1.79 8.20 -30.61
C LYS A 88 -1.34 9.58 -30.16
N THR A 89 -1.36 9.87 -28.88
CA THR A 89 -1.00 11.17 -28.31
C THR A 89 0.37 11.17 -27.64
N THR A 90 1.02 10.02 -27.53
CA THR A 90 2.31 9.82 -26.85
C THR A 90 3.37 9.24 -27.79
N SER A 91 4.65 9.51 -27.47
CA SER A 91 5.77 8.94 -28.22
C SER A 91 5.88 7.43 -28.02
N LYS A 92 6.25 6.69 -29.07
CA LYS A 92 6.58 5.27 -28.99
C LYS A 92 7.98 5.03 -28.38
N SER A 93 8.88 6.00 -28.43
CA SER A 93 10.24 5.85 -27.90
C SER A 93 10.27 6.17 -26.40
N PHE A 94 10.70 5.19 -25.60
CA PHE A 94 10.95 5.34 -24.18
C PHE A 94 12.04 6.36 -23.89
N SER A 95 13.20 6.22 -24.53
CA SER A 95 14.34 7.13 -24.31
C SER A 95 14.03 8.57 -24.68
N SER A 96 13.26 8.79 -25.76
CA SER A 96 12.79 10.12 -26.15
C SER A 96 11.82 10.73 -25.12
N THR A 97 10.90 9.91 -24.59
CA THR A 97 9.98 10.34 -23.51
C THR A 97 10.75 10.71 -22.25
N MET A 98 11.72 9.90 -21.85
CA MET A 98 12.56 10.16 -20.68
C MET A 98 13.42 11.42 -20.85
N LYS A 99 13.98 11.65 -22.05
CA LYS A 99 14.67 12.91 -22.37
C LYS A 99 13.77 14.11 -22.19
N ARG A 100 12.56 14.04 -22.70
CA ARG A 100 11.55 15.12 -22.58
C ARG A 100 11.20 15.41 -21.11
N LEU A 101 11.05 14.38 -20.28
CA LEU A 101 10.80 14.52 -18.83
C LEU A 101 12.03 15.12 -18.10
N TYR A 102 13.23 14.75 -18.50
CA TYR A 102 14.47 15.26 -17.90
C TYR A 102 14.75 16.71 -18.23
N THR A 103 14.52 17.12 -19.48
CA THR A 103 14.80 18.49 -19.98
C THR A 103 13.65 19.45 -19.79
N TYR A 104 12.59 19.05 -19.06
CA TYR A 104 11.41 19.88 -18.88
C TYR A 104 11.73 21.18 -18.14
N VAL A 105 11.27 22.28 -18.70
CA VAL A 105 11.33 23.62 -18.12
C VAL A 105 9.91 24.07 -17.83
N ASN A 106 9.67 24.57 -16.63
CA ASN A 106 8.35 25.09 -16.27
C ASN A 106 8.04 26.33 -17.12
N PRO A 107 6.97 26.32 -17.93
CA PRO A 107 6.69 27.42 -18.86
C PRO A 107 6.29 28.73 -18.15
N LYS A 108 5.88 28.66 -16.87
CA LYS A 108 5.49 29.85 -16.09
C LYS A 108 6.67 30.52 -15.39
N THR A 109 7.67 29.74 -14.93
CA THR A 109 8.81 30.26 -14.16
C THR A 109 10.10 30.31 -14.97
N GLY A 110 10.19 29.58 -16.07
CA GLY A 110 11.42 29.43 -16.86
C GLY A 110 12.50 28.58 -16.17
N GLU A 111 12.21 27.97 -15.02
CA GLU A 111 13.14 27.15 -14.27
C GLU A 111 13.11 25.70 -14.71
N ASN A 112 14.27 25.03 -14.56
CA ASN A 112 14.34 23.58 -14.77
C ASN A 112 13.45 22.86 -13.77
N ALA A 113 12.54 22.04 -14.26
CA ALA A 113 11.59 21.25 -13.48
C ALA A 113 11.61 19.77 -13.87
N SER A 114 12.82 19.22 -14.04
CA SER A 114 13.03 17.82 -14.42
C SER A 114 12.23 16.87 -13.52
N LEU A 115 11.54 15.91 -14.15
CA LEU A 115 10.83 14.83 -13.47
C LEU A 115 11.66 13.54 -13.38
N LEU A 116 12.88 13.53 -13.89
CA LEU A 116 13.83 12.43 -13.77
C LEU A 116 15.09 12.87 -13.02
N SER A 117 15.66 11.96 -12.22
CA SER A 117 16.96 12.16 -11.62
C SER A 117 18.07 12.09 -12.68
N LYS A 118 19.16 12.82 -12.42
CA LYS A 118 20.30 12.91 -13.34
C LYS A 118 20.95 11.55 -13.61
N ASP A 119 21.12 10.74 -12.57
CA ASP A 119 21.72 9.41 -12.65
C ASP A 119 20.85 8.45 -13.47
N VAL A 120 19.54 8.41 -13.22
CA VAL A 120 18.59 7.57 -13.99
C VAL A 120 18.56 7.99 -15.46
N TYR A 121 18.50 9.29 -15.74
CA TYR A 121 18.55 9.77 -17.13
C TYR A 121 19.87 9.37 -17.81
N GLY A 122 21.00 9.49 -17.12
CA GLY A 122 22.31 9.08 -17.65
C GLY A 122 22.36 7.59 -18.01
N ILE A 123 21.83 6.73 -17.15
CA ILE A 123 21.73 5.28 -17.40
C ILE A 123 20.83 4.98 -18.60
N ILE A 124 19.65 5.61 -18.67
CA ILE A 124 18.72 5.44 -19.80
C ILE A 124 19.37 5.90 -21.11
N ASN A 125 20.01 7.05 -21.12
CA ASN A 125 20.64 7.59 -22.32
C ASN A 125 21.77 6.67 -22.83
N LYS A 126 22.60 6.15 -21.93
CA LYS A 126 23.68 5.20 -22.27
C LYS A 126 23.15 3.89 -22.86
N ASN A 127 22.00 3.42 -22.42
CA ASN A 127 21.42 2.15 -22.82
C ASN A 127 20.15 2.32 -23.70
N ALA A 128 19.97 3.47 -24.32
CA ALA A 128 18.72 3.85 -25.00
C ALA A 128 18.23 2.82 -26.02
N ALA A 129 19.11 2.35 -26.91
CA ALA A 129 18.76 1.40 -27.95
C ALA A 129 18.28 0.05 -27.36
N LEU A 130 18.96 -0.45 -26.33
CA LEU A 130 18.59 -1.70 -25.66
C LEU A 130 17.25 -1.56 -24.94
N LEU A 131 17.07 -0.51 -24.15
CA LEU A 131 15.85 -0.29 -23.38
C LEU A 131 14.65 -0.04 -24.30
N ASP A 132 14.80 0.78 -25.33
CA ASP A 132 13.73 1.03 -26.32
C ASP A 132 13.30 -0.25 -27.03
N SER A 133 14.25 -1.12 -27.42
CA SER A 133 13.95 -2.38 -28.12
C SER A 133 13.37 -3.46 -27.21
N SER A 134 13.56 -3.36 -25.91
CA SER A 134 13.09 -4.34 -24.93
C SER A 134 11.62 -4.12 -24.52
N ILE A 135 11.05 -2.97 -24.84
CA ILE A 135 9.67 -2.65 -24.46
C ILE A 135 8.67 -3.31 -25.41
N ILE A 136 7.67 -3.99 -24.82
CA ILE A 136 6.59 -4.66 -25.53
C ILE A 136 5.29 -3.89 -25.31
N TYR A 137 4.99 -2.95 -26.22
CA TYR A 137 3.83 -2.05 -26.12
C TYR A 137 2.48 -2.75 -26.21
N ASP A 138 2.40 -3.92 -26.84
CA ASP A 138 1.15 -4.68 -26.94
C ASP A 138 0.63 -5.12 -25.56
N ARG A 139 1.49 -5.20 -24.56
CA ARG A 139 1.10 -5.49 -23.17
C ARG A 139 0.20 -4.41 -22.55
N ASP A 140 0.23 -3.17 -23.06
CA ASP A 140 -0.69 -2.11 -22.62
C ASP A 140 -2.16 -2.46 -22.91
N PHE A 141 -2.44 -3.26 -23.93
CA PHE A 141 -3.79 -3.68 -24.29
C PHE A 141 -4.35 -4.80 -23.40
N SER A 142 -3.59 -5.27 -22.42
CA SER A 142 -4.00 -6.29 -21.45
C SER A 142 -4.69 -5.75 -20.20
N TYR A 143 -4.75 -4.43 -20.03
CA TYR A 143 -5.47 -3.79 -18.92
C TYR A 143 -6.98 -3.84 -19.15
N ASP A 144 -7.75 -3.84 -18.04
CA ASP A 144 -9.16 -3.48 -18.09
C ASP A 144 -9.35 -1.95 -17.97
N TYR A 145 -10.59 -1.50 -18.15
CA TYR A 145 -10.88 -0.05 -18.16
C TYR A 145 -10.55 0.64 -16.84
N PHE A 146 -10.94 0.04 -15.72
CA PHE A 146 -10.66 0.59 -14.40
C PHE A 146 -9.15 0.66 -14.12
N GLY A 147 -8.43 -0.42 -14.39
CA GLY A 147 -6.97 -0.45 -14.20
C GLY A 147 -6.25 0.57 -15.06
N PHE A 148 -6.60 0.66 -16.34
CA PHE A 148 -5.99 1.63 -17.25
C PHE A 148 -6.31 3.09 -16.87
N LYS A 149 -7.58 3.40 -16.53
CA LYS A 149 -7.97 4.75 -16.10
C LYS A 149 -7.30 5.16 -14.78
N THR A 150 -7.09 4.23 -13.89
CA THR A 150 -6.32 4.46 -12.66
C THR A 150 -4.87 4.84 -12.97
N LEU A 151 -4.21 4.11 -13.88
CA LEU A 151 -2.86 4.46 -14.36
C LEU A 151 -2.83 5.84 -15.01
N GLU A 152 -3.69 6.09 -15.99
CA GLU A 152 -3.73 7.33 -16.79
C GLU A 152 -3.94 8.57 -15.90
N LYS A 153 -4.88 8.50 -14.97
CA LYS A 153 -5.23 9.64 -14.12
C LYS A 153 -4.22 9.93 -13.02
N SER A 154 -3.66 8.89 -12.38
CA SER A 154 -2.92 9.03 -11.14
C SER A 154 -1.44 8.62 -11.18
N TYR A 155 -1.02 7.74 -12.10
CA TYR A 155 0.31 7.12 -12.07
C TYR A 155 1.26 7.60 -13.17
N LEU A 156 0.76 7.76 -14.40
CA LEU A 156 1.59 8.15 -15.53
C LEU A 156 2.03 9.61 -15.41
N LEU A 157 3.31 9.88 -15.68
CA LEU A 157 3.86 11.23 -15.58
C LEU A 157 3.27 12.15 -16.65
N LYS A 158 3.06 13.40 -16.25
CA LYS A 158 2.42 14.45 -17.04
C LYS A 158 3.34 15.65 -17.20
N LEU A 159 3.26 16.29 -18.34
CA LEU A 159 3.81 17.64 -18.57
C LEU A 159 2.67 18.57 -18.96
N ASP A 160 2.57 19.73 -18.33
CA ASP A 160 1.51 20.72 -18.57
C ASP A 160 0.09 20.10 -18.51
N GLY A 161 -0.12 19.19 -17.55
CA GLY A 161 -1.39 18.49 -17.35
C GLY A 161 -1.68 17.34 -18.34
N LYS A 162 -0.83 17.13 -19.35
CA LYS A 162 -1.00 16.08 -20.35
C LYS A 162 -0.10 14.87 -20.04
N VAL A 163 -0.66 13.67 -20.13
CA VAL A 163 0.08 12.41 -19.96
C VAL A 163 1.10 12.27 -21.10
N VAL A 164 2.35 11.98 -20.74
CA VAL A 164 3.44 11.75 -21.70
C VAL A 164 4.02 10.33 -21.64
N GLU A 165 3.89 9.65 -20.49
CA GLU A 165 4.27 8.25 -20.35
C GLU A 165 3.17 7.31 -20.87
N ARG A 166 3.59 6.19 -21.46
CA ARG A 166 2.74 5.00 -21.61
C ARG A 166 2.92 4.09 -20.38
N PRO A 167 1.99 3.16 -20.09
CA PRO A 167 2.18 2.21 -18.97
C PRO A 167 3.53 1.47 -19.03
N GLN A 168 3.94 1.00 -20.21
CA GLN A 168 5.24 0.34 -20.37
C GLN A 168 6.43 1.26 -20.09
N HIS A 169 6.33 2.55 -20.38
CA HIS A 169 7.36 3.54 -20.03
C HIS A 169 7.48 3.68 -18.51
N MET A 170 6.37 3.75 -17.80
CA MET A 170 6.35 3.79 -16.34
C MET A 170 7.05 2.56 -15.75
N LEU A 171 6.71 1.36 -16.22
CA LEU A 171 7.28 0.12 -15.71
C LEU A 171 8.79 0.03 -15.95
N MET A 172 9.26 0.45 -17.14
CA MET A 172 10.70 0.50 -17.43
C MET A 172 11.41 1.57 -16.57
N ARG A 173 10.82 2.74 -16.40
CA ARG A 173 11.36 3.80 -15.52
C ARG A 173 11.49 3.30 -14.08
N VAL A 174 10.48 2.59 -13.57
CA VAL A 174 10.50 1.99 -12.23
C VAL A 174 11.64 0.98 -12.11
N ALA A 175 11.78 0.09 -13.08
CA ALA A 175 12.85 -0.91 -13.09
C ALA A 175 14.24 -0.28 -13.09
N VAL A 176 14.48 0.74 -13.91
CA VAL A 176 15.76 1.49 -13.91
C VAL A 176 15.94 2.24 -12.60
N GLY A 177 14.90 2.86 -12.06
CA GLY A 177 14.96 3.58 -10.79
C GLY A 177 15.37 2.69 -9.61
N ILE A 178 14.99 1.42 -9.62
CA ILE A 178 15.35 0.43 -8.58
C ILE A 178 16.75 -0.14 -8.81
N HIS A 179 17.05 -0.63 -10.01
CA HIS A 179 18.25 -1.42 -10.29
C HIS A 179 19.41 -0.62 -10.89
N LYS A 180 19.15 0.63 -11.28
CA LYS A 180 20.17 1.54 -11.82
C LYS A 180 20.90 0.93 -13.02
N ASP A 181 22.19 0.76 -12.95
CA ASP A 181 23.06 0.24 -14.02
C ASP A 181 23.14 -1.29 -14.11
N ASP A 182 22.49 -2.01 -13.20
CA ASP A 182 22.29 -3.46 -13.31
C ASP A 182 21.18 -3.76 -14.34
N ILE A 183 21.54 -3.67 -15.63
CA ILE A 183 20.58 -3.75 -16.75
C ILE A 183 19.90 -5.11 -16.83
N ASP A 184 20.56 -6.20 -16.48
CA ASP A 184 19.94 -7.53 -16.46
C ASP A 184 18.78 -7.58 -15.46
N SER A 185 18.98 -7.05 -14.25
CA SER A 185 17.92 -6.93 -13.24
C SER A 185 16.83 -5.93 -13.64
N VAL A 186 17.17 -4.86 -14.37
CA VAL A 186 16.20 -3.92 -14.95
C VAL A 186 15.26 -4.64 -15.90
N LEU A 187 15.80 -5.40 -16.85
CA LEU A 187 15.00 -6.11 -17.86
C LEU A 187 14.16 -7.23 -17.25
N GLU A 188 14.72 -7.97 -16.29
CA GLU A 188 13.97 -9.00 -15.53
C GLU A 188 12.77 -8.38 -14.80
N THR A 189 13.00 -7.32 -14.04
CA THR A 189 11.96 -6.61 -13.28
C THR A 189 10.91 -6.00 -14.21
N TYR A 190 11.32 -5.35 -15.29
CA TYR A 190 10.40 -4.81 -16.29
C TYR A 190 9.48 -5.90 -16.85
N ASN A 191 10.03 -7.03 -17.27
CA ASN A 191 9.24 -8.12 -17.85
C ASN A 191 8.22 -8.68 -16.84
N LEU A 192 8.64 -8.95 -15.60
CA LEU A 192 7.74 -9.50 -14.58
C LEU A 192 6.62 -8.51 -14.20
N LEU A 193 6.92 -7.22 -14.07
CA LEU A 193 5.92 -6.18 -13.85
C LEU A 193 4.96 -6.05 -15.04
N SER A 194 5.51 -6.02 -16.24
CA SER A 194 4.77 -5.86 -17.50
C SER A 194 3.84 -7.06 -17.80
N GLU A 195 4.26 -8.27 -17.43
CA GLU A 195 3.47 -9.50 -17.51
C GLU A 195 2.49 -9.65 -16.34
N LYS A 196 2.51 -8.74 -15.36
CA LYS A 196 1.61 -8.70 -14.20
C LYS A 196 1.76 -9.87 -13.22
N TRP A 197 2.97 -10.39 -13.04
CA TRP A 197 3.24 -11.39 -12.01
C TRP A 197 3.19 -10.80 -10.60
N PHE A 198 3.62 -9.57 -10.47
CA PHE A 198 3.56 -8.78 -9.24
C PHE A 198 3.55 -7.30 -9.57
N THR A 199 3.36 -6.47 -8.57
CA THR A 199 3.58 -5.03 -8.67
C THR A 199 4.24 -4.48 -7.42
N HIS A 200 5.05 -3.43 -7.60
CA HIS A 200 5.51 -2.61 -6.50
C HIS A 200 4.38 -1.72 -5.96
N ALA A 201 4.58 -1.20 -4.77
CA ALA A 201 3.63 -0.29 -4.12
C ALA A 201 3.45 1.02 -4.89
N THR A 202 2.34 1.68 -4.65
CA THR A 202 1.98 2.95 -5.30
C THR A 202 3.08 4.02 -5.26
N PRO A 203 3.75 4.32 -4.12
CA PRO A 203 4.82 5.31 -4.10
C PRO A 203 6.01 4.91 -4.97
N THR A 204 6.33 3.63 -5.05
CA THR A 204 7.38 3.12 -5.94
C THR A 204 7.04 3.38 -7.40
N LEU A 205 5.80 3.09 -7.81
CA LEU A 205 5.34 3.36 -9.18
C LEU A 205 5.31 4.86 -9.51
N PHE A 206 4.95 5.70 -8.53
CA PHE A 206 4.93 7.15 -8.71
C PHE A 206 6.33 7.76 -8.86
N ASN A 207 7.25 7.36 -7.99
CA ASN A 207 8.45 8.13 -7.68
C ASN A 207 9.76 7.49 -8.12
N ALA A 208 9.78 6.19 -8.48
CA ALA A 208 11.02 5.56 -8.93
C ALA A 208 11.58 6.25 -10.18
N GLY A 209 12.88 6.60 -10.13
CA GLY A 209 13.56 7.32 -11.17
C GLY A 209 13.41 8.84 -11.13
N THR A 210 12.60 9.39 -10.23
CA THR A 210 12.42 10.84 -10.05
C THR A 210 13.52 11.45 -9.16
N PRO A 211 13.66 12.79 -9.11
CA PRO A 211 14.71 13.44 -8.31
C PRO A 211 14.63 13.20 -6.80
N LYS A 212 13.44 12.95 -6.26
CA LYS A 212 13.21 12.59 -4.85
C LYS A 212 12.42 11.28 -4.78
N PRO A 213 13.08 10.13 -4.99
CA PRO A 213 12.42 8.85 -5.12
C PRO A 213 12.01 8.29 -3.73
N GLN A 214 10.98 8.85 -3.13
CA GLN A 214 10.36 8.29 -1.95
C GLN A 214 9.48 7.11 -2.40
N LEU A 215 9.91 5.88 -2.09
CA LEU A 215 9.35 4.63 -2.62
C LEU A 215 8.53 3.85 -1.60
N SER A 216 8.54 4.26 -0.33
CA SER A 216 7.90 3.57 0.78
C SER A 216 6.46 4.02 0.98
N SER A 217 5.58 3.09 1.36
CA SER A 217 4.14 3.37 1.46
C SER A 217 3.73 3.91 2.81
N CYS A 218 4.30 3.39 3.88
CA CYS A 218 3.86 3.64 5.23
C CYS A 218 5.03 3.95 6.16
N PHE A 219 4.72 4.77 7.16
CA PHE A 219 5.65 5.18 8.21
C PHE A 219 4.97 5.04 9.56
N LEU A 220 5.69 4.49 10.53
CA LEU A 220 5.23 4.36 11.90
C LEU A 220 6.06 5.28 12.79
N LEU A 221 5.38 6.13 13.56
CA LEU A 221 5.99 7.08 14.47
C LEU A 221 5.52 6.83 15.90
N THR A 222 6.44 7.02 16.83
CA THR A 222 6.12 7.25 18.24
C THR A 222 6.15 8.75 18.51
N MET A 223 5.18 9.28 19.27
CA MET A 223 5.26 10.65 19.76
C MET A 223 6.60 10.82 20.49
N LYS A 224 7.43 11.76 20.02
CA LYS A 224 8.84 11.86 20.46
C LYS A 224 8.97 12.05 21.96
N GLU A 225 8.21 12.97 22.50
CA GLU A 225 8.24 13.35 23.91
C GLU A 225 6.90 13.99 24.31
N ASP A 226 6.53 13.85 25.57
CA ASP A 226 5.38 14.53 26.16
C ASP A 226 5.75 16.00 26.52
N SER A 227 6.04 16.78 25.50
CA SER A 227 6.43 18.20 25.56
C SER A 227 5.94 18.92 24.30
N ILE A 228 5.88 20.25 24.36
CA ILE A 228 5.54 21.05 23.17
C ILE A 228 6.53 20.78 22.03
N ASP A 229 7.82 20.80 22.32
CA ASP A 229 8.85 20.51 21.31
C ASP A 229 8.68 19.10 20.71
N GLY A 230 8.52 18.07 21.54
CA GLY A 230 8.34 16.70 21.07
C GLY A 230 7.08 16.50 20.24
N ILE A 231 5.96 17.09 20.66
CA ILE A 231 4.67 17.01 19.95
C ILE A 231 4.74 17.72 18.58
N TYR A 232 5.26 18.94 18.54
CA TYR A 232 5.35 19.70 17.28
C TYR A 232 6.45 19.18 16.35
N ASP A 233 7.55 18.65 16.86
CA ASP A 233 8.53 17.93 16.06
C ASP A 233 7.91 16.69 15.38
N THR A 234 7.12 15.94 16.12
CA THR A 234 6.38 14.78 15.57
C THR A 234 5.37 15.23 14.51
N LEU A 235 4.63 16.31 14.75
CA LEU A 235 3.70 16.90 13.79
C LEU A 235 4.42 17.31 12.49
N LYS A 236 5.57 17.96 12.61
CA LYS A 236 6.43 18.35 11.48
C LYS A 236 6.90 17.14 10.68
N GLN A 237 7.29 16.05 11.36
CA GLN A 237 7.65 14.79 10.69
C GLN A 237 6.47 14.22 9.91
N CYS A 238 5.28 14.18 10.52
CA CYS A 238 4.06 13.74 9.86
C CYS A 238 3.77 14.55 8.59
N ALA A 239 3.90 15.86 8.65
CA ALA A 239 3.72 16.76 7.50
C ALA A 239 4.70 16.46 6.35
N LYS A 240 6.00 16.30 6.66
CA LYS A 240 7.03 15.96 5.67
C LYS A 240 6.83 14.59 5.04
N ILE A 241 6.43 13.60 5.83
CA ILE A 241 6.13 12.24 5.34
C ILE A 241 4.91 12.27 4.43
N SER A 242 3.84 12.95 4.83
CA SER A 242 2.64 13.11 4.02
C SER A 242 2.94 13.80 2.69
N GLN A 243 3.70 14.90 2.71
CA GLN A 243 4.15 15.60 1.50
C GLN A 243 4.87 14.65 0.51
N SER A 244 5.60 13.68 1.02
CA SER A 244 6.35 12.69 0.24
C SER A 244 5.54 11.43 -0.10
N ALA A 245 4.21 11.47 -0.02
CA ALA A 245 3.30 10.37 -0.33
C ALA A 245 3.31 9.18 0.65
N GLY A 246 3.73 9.38 1.91
CA GLY A 246 3.69 8.37 2.96
C GLY A 246 2.38 8.41 3.76
N GLY A 247 1.79 7.24 4.02
CA GLY A 247 0.76 7.04 5.04
C GLY A 247 1.38 6.93 6.44
N ILE A 248 0.64 7.26 7.49
CA ILE A 248 1.19 7.39 8.84
C ILE A 248 0.38 6.56 9.85
N GLY A 249 1.11 5.80 10.69
CA GLY A 249 0.64 5.28 11.97
C GLY A 249 1.40 5.97 13.09
N LEU A 250 0.70 6.59 14.03
CA LEU A 250 1.30 7.35 15.14
C LEU A 250 0.80 6.83 16.48
N SER A 251 1.69 6.43 17.37
CA SER A 251 1.38 6.11 18.77
C SER A 251 1.48 7.32 19.66
N ILE A 252 0.45 7.53 20.49
CA ILE A 252 0.36 8.69 21.40
C ILE A 252 0.22 8.29 22.88
N HIS A 253 0.51 7.05 23.22
CA HIS A 253 0.31 6.50 24.57
C HIS A 253 1.04 7.29 25.67
N ASN A 254 2.15 7.94 25.32
CA ASN A 254 3.02 8.67 26.23
C ASN A 254 2.62 10.12 26.47
N VAL A 255 1.58 10.62 25.81
CA VAL A 255 1.11 12.00 25.99
C VAL A 255 0.14 12.07 27.18
N ARG A 256 0.43 12.98 28.12
CA ARG A 256 -0.40 13.15 29.33
C ARG A 256 -1.86 13.47 29.03
N GLY A 257 -2.74 13.01 29.89
CA GLY A 257 -4.17 13.24 29.78
C GLY A 257 -4.61 14.62 30.27
N THR A 258 -5.88 14.93 30.04
CA THR A 258 -6.55 16.13 30.53
C THR A 258 -6.44 16.24 32.05
N GLY A 259 -6.10 17.44 32.55
CA GLY A 259 -5.96 17.70 33.97
C GLY A 259 -4.61 17.32 34.58
N SER A 260 -3.68 16.74 33.80
CA SER A 260 -2.31 16.50 34.28
C SER A 260 -1.57 17.78 34.60
N TYR A 261 -0.81 17.75 35.70
CA TYR A 261 -0.03 18.90 36.17
C TYR A 261 1.06 19.31 35.18
N ILE A 262 1.18 20.63 34.97
CA ILE A 262 2.25 21.22 34.15
C ILE A 262 3.24 21.92 35.08
N LYS A 263 4.45 21.37 35.15
CA LYS A 263 5.55 21.93 35.95
C LYS A 263 5.95 23.33 35.45
N GLY A 264 6.17 24.24 36.39
CA GLY A 264 6.66 25.58 36.10
C GLY A 264 5.57 26.63 35.93
N THR A 265 4.39 26.30 35.45
CA THR A 265 3.24 27.20 35.33
C THR A 265 2.18 26.97 36.39
N ASN A 266 2.27 25.88 37.13
CA ASN A 266 1.26 25.41 38.07
C ASN A 266 -0.13 25.19 37.44
N GLY A 267 -0.17 25.03 36.12
CA GLY A 267 -1.36 24.78 35.34
C GLY A 267 -1.64 23.28 35.10
N VAL A 268 -2.65 23.04 34.30
CA VAL A 268 -3.06 21.68 33.92
C VAL A 268 -3.12 21.52 32.42
N SER A 269 -2.86 20.28 31.94
CA SER A 269 -2.92 19.91 30.53
C SER A 269 -4.37 19.88 30.01
N ASN A 270 -4.56 20.31 28.77
CA ASN A 270 -5.81 20.14 28.04
C ASN A 270 -6.00 18.73 27.45
N GLY A 271 -4.99 17.87 27.61
CA GLY A 271 -5.02 16.49 27.15
C GLY A 271 -4.81 16.29 25.65
N ILE A 272 -5.15 15.09 25.19
CA ILE A 272 -4.87 14.67 23.81
C ILE A 272 -5.87 15.21 22.77
N ILE A 273 -7.08 15.58 23.15
CA ILE A 273 -8.12 15.96 22.17
C ILE A 273 -7.75 17.24 21.41
N PRO A 274 -7.40 18.37 22.07
CA PRO A 274 -6.96 19.57 21.35
C PRO A 274 -5.67 19.35 20.56
N MET A 275 -4.75 18.53 21.07
CA MET A 275 -3.54 18.15 20.36
C MET A 275 -3.87 17.45 19.05
N LEU A 276 -4.74 16.44 19.06
CA LEU A 276 -5.11 15.67 17.88
C LEU A 276 -5.81 16.52 16.80
N ARG A 277 -6.48 17.60 17.17
CA ARG A 277 -7.04 18.54 16.19
C ARG A 277 -5.97 19.21 15.34
N ASN A 278 -4.78 19.44 15.85
CA ASN A 278 -3.66 19.94 15.05
C ASN A 278 -3.19 18.90 14.02
N PHE A 279 -3.15 17.63 14.41
CA PHE A 279 -2.84 16.52 13.49
C PHE A 279 -3.92 16.34 12.43
N ASP A 280 -5.19 16.47 12.81
CA ASP A 280 -6.34 16.42 11.90
C ASP A 280 -6.25 17.50 10.81
N MET A 281 -6.03 18.73 11.21
CA MET A 281 -5.87 19.86 10.29
C MET A 281 -4.62 19.73 9.42
N THR A 282 -3.54 19.17 9.95
CA THR A 282 -2.31 18.91 9.19
C THR A 282 -2.53 17.82 8.14
N ALA A 283 -3.22 16.72 8.47
CA ALA A 283 -3.57 15.67 7.51
C ALA A 283 -4.44 16.22 6.36
N ARG A 284 -5.36 17.13 6.69
CA ARG A 284 -6.22 17.80 5.72
C ARG A 284 -5.46 18.79 4.83
N TYR A 285 -4.49 19.50 5.40
CA TYR A 285 -3.71 20.54 4.70
C TYR A 285 -2.63 19.95 3.79
N VAL A 286 -1.92 18.91 4.24
CA VAL A 286 -0.77 18.35 3.52
C VAL A 286 -1.18 17.08 2.78
N ASP A 287 -1.57 17.24 1.53
CA ASP A 287 -1.90 16.11 0.64
C ASP A 287 -0.67 15.25 0.33
N GLN A 288 -0.88 13.96 0.15
CA GLN A 288 0.15 13.02 -0.26
C GLN A 288 0.60 13.28 -1.70
N GLY A 289 1.92 13.46 -1.87
CA GLY A 289 2.53 13.63 -3.18
C GLY A 289 2.01 14.83 -3.98
N GLY A 290 1.63 15.92 -3.31
CA GLY A 290 1.18 17.15 -3.97
C GLY A 290 -0.18 17.03 -4.66
N GLY A 291 -1.16 16.46 -3.98
CA GLY A 291 -2.54 16.33 -4.45
C GLY A 291 -2.88 14.99 -5.10
N LYS A 292 -1.97 14.01 -5.10
CA LYS A 292 -2.24 12.67 -5.61
C LYS A 292 -3.20 11.88 -4.72
N ARG A 293 -3.13 12.07 -3.39
CA ARG A 293 -4.00 11.49 -2.36
C ARG A 293 -4.16 12.45 -1.20
N LYS A 294 -5.23 12.30 -0.43
CA LYS A 294 -5.38 13.03 0.84
C LYS A 294 -4.41 12.50 1.89
N GLY A 295 -3.92 13.38 2.76
CA GLY A 295 -3.13 13.00 3.92
C GLY A 295 -3.94 12.07 4.83
N SER A 296 -3.30 11.01 5.35
CA SER A 296 -3.99 9.99 6.14
C SER A 296 -3.11 9.56 7.31
N PHE A 297 -3.60 9.80 8.53
CA PHE A 297 -2.92 9.47 9.77
C PHE A 297 -3.82 8.57 10.61
N ALA A 298 -3.30 7.42 11.06
CA ALA A 298 -3.93 6.57 12.05
C ALA A 298 -3.27 6.78 13.42
N ILE A 299 -4.09 7.08 14.41
CA ILE A 299 -3.66 7.39 15.77
C ILE A 299 -3.91 6.16 16.67
N TYR A 300 -2.85 5.65 17.28
CA TYR A 300 -2.86 4.48 18.15
C TYR A 300 -2.81 4.87 19.61
N ILE A 301 -3.72 4.31 20.40
CA ILE A 301 -3.78 4.50 21.84
C ILE A 301 -4.08 3.19 22.55
N GLU A 302 -3.54 3.02 23.77
CA GLU A 302 -3.88 1.90 24.65
C GLU A 302 -5.12 2.22 25.51
N PRO A 303 -5.96 1.24 25.87
CA PRO A 303 -7.23 1.46 26.55
C PRO A 303 -7.12 1.93 28.00
N TRP A 304 -5.94 1.91 28.60
CA TRP A 304 -5.70 2.41 29.96
C TRP A 304 -5.51 3.95 30.03
N HIS A 305 -5.41 4.65 28.89
CA HIS A 305 -5.18 6.08 28.88
C HIS A 305 -6.40 6.85 29.45
N SER A 306 -6.15 7.86 30.31
CA SER A 306 -7.20 8.59 31.02
C SER A 306 -8.20 9.31 30.10
N ASP A 307 -7.80 9.67 28.88
CA ASP A 307 -8.65 10.35 27.88
C ASP A 307 -9.33 9.39 26.90
N ILE A 308 -9.37 8.11 27.20
CA ILE A 308 -9.84 7.09 26.24
C ILE A 308 -11.30 7.29 25.81
N PHE A 309 -12.19 7.69 26.70
CA PHE A 309 -13.61 7.89 26.35
C PHE A 309 -13.79 9.06 25.39
N GLU A 310 -13.09 10.17 25.62
CA GLU A 310 -13.09 11.34 24.74
C GLU A 310 -12.46 11.01 23.38
N PHE A 311 -11.40 10.19 23.36
CA PHE A 311 -10.77 9.69 22.14
C PHE A 311 -11.77 8.90 21.26
N LEU A 312 -12.60 8.07 21.86
CA LEU A 312 -13.62 7.29 21.15
C LEU A 312 -14.74 8.13 20.53
N GLN A 313 -14.86 9.40 20.93
CA GLN A 313 -15.86 10.35 20.40
C GLN A 313 -15.35 11.17 19.20
N LEU A 314 -14.04 11.17 18.91
CA LEU A 314 -13.41 12.08 17.96
C LEU A 314 -13.97 12.03 16.53
N LYS A 315 -14.45 10.89 16.09
CA LYS A 315 -14.97 10.68 14.73
C LYS A 315 -16.49 10.75 14.62
N LYS A 316 -17.21 10.86 15.73
CA LYS A 316 -18.68 10.90 15.73
C LYS A 316 -19.22 12.12 14.96
N ASN A 317 -20.35 11.94 14.25
CA ASN A 317 -20.97 12.98 13.43
C ASN A 317 -21.82 14.00 14.19
N HIS A 318 -21.93 13.85 15.50
CA HIS A 318 -22.72 14.71 16.39
C HIS A 318 -21.86 15.22 17.57
N GLY A 319 -22.41 16.13 18.36
CA GLY A 319 -21.74 16.74 19.51
C GLY A 319 -20.98 18.02 19.13
N LYS A 320 -20.18 18.51 20.07
CA LYS A 320 -19.43 19.77 19.90
C LYS A 320 -18.27 19.60 18.92
N GLU A 321 -18.20 20.45 17.92
CA GLU A 321 -17.19 20.39 16.85
C GLU A 321 -15.75 20.56 17.38
N GLU A 322 -15.56 21.37 18.42
CA GLU A 322 -14.25 21.54 19.06
C GLU A 322 -13.70 20.25 19.72
N LEU A 323 -14.56 19.23 19.91
CA LEU A 323 -14.20 17.92 20.45
C LEU A 323 -14.10 16.84 19.37
N ARG A 324 -14.04 17.23 18.10
CA ARG A 324 -13.97 16.31 16.96
C ARG A 324 -12.69 16.48 16.14
N ALA A 325 -12.23 15.38 15.58
CA ALA A 325 -11.10 15.30 14.64
C ALA A 325 -11.40 14.17 13.65
N ARG A 326 -12.26 14.42 12.65
CA ARG A 326 -12.88 13.41 11.81
C ARG A 326 -12.04 12.94 10.64
N ASP A 327 -11.03 13.70 10.23
CA ASP A 327 -10.16 13.36 9.10
C ASP A 327 -9.04 12.36 9.50
N LEU A 328 -8.81 12.15 10.80
CA LEU A 328 -7.92 11.12 11.32
C LEU A 328 -8.62 9.75 11.36
N PHE A 329 -7.80 8.69 11.36
CA PHE A 329 -8.20 7.33 11.68
C PHE A 329 -7.72 6.99 13.10
N TYR A 330 -8.43 6.09 13.77
CA TYR A 330 -8.17 5.75 15.17
C TYR A 330 -8.03 4.25 15.34
N ALA A 331 -7.10 3.85 16.22
CA ALA A 331 -6.79 2.45 16.50
C ALA A 331 -6.56 2.23 17.99
N MET A 332 -7.09 1.12 18.50
CA MET A 332 -6.85 0.62 19.84
C MET A 332 -5.68 -0.37 19.81
N TRP A 333 -4.69 -0.12 20.66
CA TRP A 333 -3.54 -1.01 20.88
C TRP A 333 -3.75 -1.72 22.22
N ILE A 334 -4.35 -2.91 22.19
CA ILE A 334 -4.98 -3.57 23.34
C ILE A 334 -4.04 -4.58 23.97
N PRO A 335 -3.67 -4.42 25.27
CA PRO A 335 -3.00 -5.47 26.04
C PRO A 335 -3.96 -6.61 26.40
N ASP A 336 -3.43 -7.82 26.51
CA ASP A 336 -4.22 -9.03 26.87
C ASP A 336 -4.99 -8.86 28.18
N LEU A 337 -4.41 -8.15 29.15
CA LEU A 337 -5.05 -7.89 30.44
C LEU A 337 -6.42 -7.22 30.30
N PHE A 338 -6.56 -6.25 29.37
CA PHE A 338 -7.86 -5.61 29.13
C PHE A 338 -8.90 -6.62 28.67
N MET A 339 -8.55 -7.51 27.73
CA MET A 339 -9.48 -8.54 27.24
C MET A 339 -9.84 -9.57 28.30
N LYS A 340 -8.88 -9.95 29.15
CA LYS A 340 -9.15 -10.83 30.32
C LYS A 340 -10.19 -10.21 31.26
N ARG A 341 -10.04 -8.90 31.54
CA ARG A 341 -10.98 -8.18 32.41
C ARG A 341 -12.34 -7.91 31.74
N VAL A 342 -12.37 -7.76 30.42
CA VAL A 342 -13.63 -7.72 29.65
C VAL A 342 -14.38 -9.06 29.79
N GLU A 343 -13.69 -10.18 29.62
CA GLU A 343 -14.28 -11.52 29.73
C GLU A 343 -14.87 -11.78 31.11
N SER A 344 -14.16 -11.42 32.17
CA SER A 344 -14.61 -11.61 33.56
C SER A 344 -15.39 -10.43 34.15
N ASN A 345 -15.61 -9.37 33.38
CA ASN A 345 -16.28 -8.14 33.79
C ASN A 345 -15.70 -7.50 35.06
N GLU A 346 -14.37 -7.46 35.13
CA GLU A 346 -13.63 -6.82 36.21
C GLU A 346 -13.53 -5.30 36.03
N ASP A 347 -13.07 -4.64 37.06
CA ASP A 347 -12.76 -3.21 37.01
C ASP A 347 -11.53 -2.95 36.14
N TRP A 348 -11.56 -1.83 35.42
CA TRP A 348 -10.47 -1.33 34.60
C TRP A 348 -10.09 0.07 34.99
N SER A 349 -8.83 0.27 35.33
CA SER A 349 -8.29 1.55 35.80
C SER A 349 -7.71 2.36 34.66
N LEU A 350 -8.00 3.67 34.64
CA LEU A 350 -7.49 4.61 33.65
C LEU A 350 -6.39 5.49 34.28
N PHE A 351 -5.28 5.60 33.57
CA PHE A 351 -4.09 6.32 34.03
C PHE A 351 -3.68 7.43 33.05
N SER A 352 -3.04 8.46 33.59
CA SER A 352 -2.24 9.38 32.77
C SER A 352 -0.79 8.92 32.75
N PRO A 353 -0.13 8.91 31.56
CA PRO A 353 1.21 8.31 31.43
C PRO A 353 2.31 9.07 32.16
N ASP A 354 2.11 10.34 32.51
CA ASP A 354 3.03 11.12 33.34
C ASP A 354 3.04 10.69 34.81
N GLU A 355 1.93 10.14 35.30
CA GLU A 355 1.75 9.60 36.66
C GLU A 355 2.02 8.10 36.73
N ALA A 356 1.68 7.35 35.69
CA ALA A 356 1.87 5.91 35.54
C ALA A 356 2.83 5.61 34.38
N LYS A 357 4.11 5.78 34.62
CA LYS A 357 5.16 5.70 33.61
C LYS A 357 5.34 4.28 33.10
N ASP A 358 5.83 4.17 31.86
CA ASP A 358 6.33 2.94 31.24
C ASP A 358 5.28 1.86 30.93
N LEU A 359 3.98 2.11 31.13
CA LEU A 359 2.94 1.19 30.71
C LEU A 359 2.99 0.88 29.20
N HIS A 360 3.30 1.88 28.39
CA HIS A 360 3.46 1.72 26.95
C HIS A 360 4.78 1.07 26.52
N GLU A 361 5.78 1.02 27.41
CA GLU A 361 7.08 0.39 27.16
C GLU A 361 7.15 -1.08 27.59
N THR A 362 6.09 -1.60 28.19
CA THR A 362 6.01 -2.98 28.67
C THR A 362 4.86 -3.74 28.02
N TYR A 363 4.98 -5.06 27.93
CA TYR A 363 3.93 -5.95 27.45
C TYR A 363 3.94 -7.29 28.18
N GLY A 364 2.88 -8.09 28.05
CA GLY A 364 2.77 -9.39 28.70
C GLY A 364 2.78 -9.30 30.22
N GLU A 365 3.47 -10.20 30.89
CA GLU A 365 3.53 -10.26 32.35
C GLU A 365 4.15 -9.01 32.98
N GLU A 366 5.13 -8.39 32.34
CA GLU A 366 5.75 -7.15 32.84
C GLU A 366 4.74 -6.02 32.88
N PHE A 367 3.92 -5.90 31.82
CA PHE A 367 2.83 -4.93 31.78
C PHE A 367 1.81 -5.21 32.89
N GLU A 368 1.37 -6.45 33.05
CA GLU A 368 0.38 -6.82 34.05
C GLU A 368 0.87 -6.50 35.48
N LYS A 369 2.12 -6.81 35.79
CA LYS A 369 2.73 -6.49 37.08
C LYS A 369 2.82 -4.98 37.32
N LEU A 370 3.20 -4.21 36.33
CA LEU A 370 3.30 -2.76 36.42
C LEU A 370 1.92 -2.11 36.57
N TYR A 371 0.94 -2.58 35.81
CA TYR A 371 -0.44 -2.12 35.88
C TYR A 371 -1.05 -2.37 37.27
N ASP A 372 -0.92 -3.57 37.79
CA ASP A 372 -1.35 -3.95 39.13
C ASP A 372 -0.69 -3.09 40.22
N LYS A 373 0.62 -2.85 40.10
CA LYS A 373 1.36 -1.98 41.01
C LYS A 373 0.74 -0.58 41.06
N TYR A 374 0.44 0.02 39.91
CA TYR A 374 -0.14 1.36 39.85
C TYR A 374 -1.58 1.41 40.37
N GLU A 375 -2.36 0.36 40.19
CA GLU A 375 -3.67 0.24 40.82
C GLU A 375 -3.57 0.21 42.35
N LYS A 376 -2.66 -0.58 42.90
CA LYS A 376 -2.41 -0.68 44.36
C LYS A 376 -1.87 0.61 44.96
N GLU A 377 -1.09 1.37 44.18
CA GLU A 377 -0.58 2.67 44.60
C GLU A 377 -1.63 3.79 44.49
N GLY A 378 -2.84 3.51 44.02
CA GLY A 378 -3.91 4.49 43.88
C GLY A 378 -3.68 5.56 42.79
N LYS A 379 -2.89 5.24 41.77
CA LYS A 379 -2.57 6.18 40.67
C LYS A 379 -3.67 6.29 39.62
N ALA A 380 -4.71 5.44 39.69
CA ALA A 380 -5.82 5.50 38.76
C ALA A 380 -6.58 6.82 38.89
N ARG A 381 -6.81 7.51 37.79
CA ARG A 381 -7.65 8.71 37.75
C ARG A 381 -9.14 8.40 37.75
N LYS A 382 -9.49 7.27 37.14
CA LYS A 382 -10.85 6.75 37.05
C LYS A 382 -10.80 5.25 36.97
N THR A 383 -11.79 4.60 37.55
CA THR A 383 -12.01 3.16 37.43
C THR A 383 -13.41 2.93 36.86
N VAL A 384 -13.51 2.08 35.87
CA VAL A 384 -14.74 1.73 35.15
C VAL A 384 -14.85 0.21 35.05
N LYS A 385 -16.01 -0.33 34.71
CA LYS A 385 -16.09 -1.73 34.29
C LYS A 385 -15.43 -1.90 32.93
N ALA A 386 -14.62 -2.96 32.78
CA ALA A 386 -13.97 -3.25 31.51
C ALA A 386 -14.96 -3.43 30.36
N GLN A 387 -16.11 -4.06 30.62
CA GLN A 387 -17.18 -4.21 29.63
C GLN A 387 -17.79 -2.87 29.21
N ASP A 388 -17.92 -1.89 30.11
CA ASP A 388 -18.44 -0.57 29.73
C ASP A 388 -17.54 0.13 28.70
N LEU A 389 -16.24 0.08 28.89
CA LEU A 389 -15.28 0.60 27.91
C LEU A 389 -15.31 -0.22 26.61
N TRP A 390 -15.41 -1.54 26.70
CA TRP A 390 -15.50 -2.40 25.53
C TRP A 390 -16.75 -2.09 24.69
N PHE A 391 -17.90 -1.90 25.33
CA PHE A 391 -19.13 -1.53 24.62
C PHE A 391 -19.03 -0.14 23.99
N GLU A 392 -18.38 0.81 24.64
CA GLU A 392 -18.12 2.13 24.04
C GLU A 392 -17.23 2.03 22.78
N ILE A 393 -16.22 1.14 22.79
CA ILE A 393 -15.40 0.85 21.62
C ILE A 393 -16.26 0.27 20.49
N LEU A 394 -17.10 -0.71 20.78
CA LEU A 394 -17.99 -1.33 19.79
C LEU A 394 -19.03 -0.36 19.24
N GLU A 395 -19.61 0.49 20.09
CA GLU A 395 -20.53 1.55 19.66
C GLU A 395 -19.85 2.52 18.69
N SER A 396 -18.63 2.97 19.00
CA SER A 396 -17.84 3.81 18.10
C SER A 396 -17.59 3.13 16.75
N GLN A 397 -17.30 1.84 16.73
CA GLN A 397 -17.13 1.06 15.51
C GLN A 397 -18.40 0.99 14.66
N ILE A 398 -19.54 0.76 15.29
CA ILE A 398 -20.84 0.71 14.59
C ILE A 398 -21.16 2.07 13.95
N GLU A 399 -20.93 3.17 14.66
CA GLU A 399 -21.24 4.51 14.18
C GLU A 399 -20.25 5.02 13.13
N THR A 400 -18.95 4.70 13.25
CA THR A 400 -17.89 5.39 12.50
C THR A 400 -16.94 4.48 11.73
N GLY A 401 -16.98 3.16 11.96
CA GLY A 401 -15.96 2.23 11.46
C GLY A 401 -14.61 2.29 12.20
N ASN A 402 -14.49 3.11 13.23
CA ASN A 402 -13.29 3.29 14.06
C ASN A 402 -13.65 3.09 15.54
N PRO A 403 -12.70 2.67 16.39
CA PRO A 403 -11.27 2.42 16.10
C PRO A 403 -11.02 1.05 15.49
N TYR A 404 -9.86 0.88 14.85
CA TYR A 404 -9.28 -0.44 14.55
C TYR A 404 -8.93 -1.15 15.86
N ILE A 405 -8.91 -2.48 15.86
CA ILE A 405 -8.52 -3.26 17.04
C ILE A 405 -7.30 -4.10 16.71
N LEU A 406 -6.21 -3.89 17.47
CA LEU A 406 -4.97 -4.66 17.38
C LEU A 406 -4.52 -5.08 18.79
N TYR A 407 -3.84 -6.21 18.86
CA TYR A 407 -3.46 -6.83 20.13
C TYR A 407 -1.96 -6.67 20.39
N LYS A 408 -1.64 -5.84 21.38
CA LYS A 408 -0.29 -5.43 21.75
C LYS A 408 0.61 -6.61 22.10
N ASP A 409 0.14 -7.50 22.96
CA ASP A 409 0.99 -8.60 23.50
C ASP A 409 1.32 -9.63 22.42
N ALA A 410 0.33 -10.02 21.61
CA ALA A 410 0.55 -10.93 20.50
C ALA A 410 1.49 -10.33 19.45
N ALA A 411 1.32 -9.05 19.12
CA ALA A 411 2.19 -8.33 18.19
C ALA A 411 3.65 -8.31 18.66
N ASN A 412 3.89 -8.04 19.95
CA ASN A 412 5.23 -8.02 20.51
C ASN A 412 5.85 -9.42 20.67
N LYS A 413 5.09 -10.38 21.20
CA LYS A 413 5.57 -11.77 21.41
C LYS A 413 6.00 -12.44 20.10
N LYS A 414 5.30 -12.14 19.01
CA LYS A 414 5.47 -12.80 17.71
C LYS A 414 6.30 -11.99 16.71
N SER A 415 6.95 -10.92 17.12
CA SER A 415 7.80 -10.10 16.24
C SER A 415 9.25 -10.54 16.23
N ASN A 416 9.84 -10.61 15.04
CA ASN A 416 11.29 -10.78 14.91
C ASN A 416 12.07 -9.52 15.36
N GLN A 417 11.41 -8.37 15.55
CA GLN A 417 12.02 -7.14 16.07
C GLN A 417 11.90 -6.99 17.60
N LYS A 418 11.39 -7.96 18.31
CA LYS A 418 11.19 -7.85 19.77
C LYS A 418 12.46 -7.65 20.60
N ASN A 419 13.63 -7.93 20.02
CA ASN A 419 14.93 -7.64 20.64
C ASN A 419 15.26 -6.15 20.70
N LEU A 420 14.54 -5.30 19.94
CA LEU A 420 14.77 -3.86 19.90
C LEU A 420 14.09 -3.10 21.03
N GLY A 421 12.98 -3.62 21.52
CA GLY A 421 12.14 -3.02 22.54
C GLY A 421 10.66 -3.29 22.27
N THR A 422 9.79 -2.61 23.01
CA THR A 422 8.34 -2.76 22.87
C THR A 422 7.83 -2.05 21.63
N ILE A 423 7.09 -2.78 20.79
CA ILE A 423 6.39 -2.25 19.62
C ILE A 423 5.10 -1.57 20.10
N LYS A 424 4.84 -0.35 19.63
CA LYS A 424 3.81 0.55 20.18
C LYS A 424 2.62 0.79 19.25
N SER A 425 2.72 0.39 17.99
CA SER A 425 1.66 0.61 17.01
C SER A 425 1.83 -0.25 15.76
N SER A 426 0.86 -0.15 14.88
CA SER A 426 0.95 -0.56 13.49
C SER A 426 0.92 0.69 12.58
N ASN A 427 0.79 0.48 11.26
CA ASN A 427 0.68 1.55 10.28
C ASN A 427 -0.78 1.99 10.06
N LEU A 428 -1.01 2.76 8.98
CA LEU A 428 -2.34 3.23 8.59
C LEU A 428 -3.32 2.09 8.28
N CYS A 429 -2.85 1.02 7.63
CA CYS A 429 -3.67 -0.09 7.14
C CYS A 429 -3.52 -1.39 7.96
N THR A 430 -2.78 -1.37 9.05
CA THR A 430 -2.64 -2.43 10.06
C THR A 430 -1.82 -3.67 9.68
N GLU A 431 -1.19 -3.69 8.48
CA GLU A 431 -0.37 -4.81 8.03
C GLU A 431 1.08 -4.79 8.54
N ILE A 432 1.55 -3.68 9.11
CA ILE A 432 2.94 -3.48 9.53
C ILE A 432 3.05 -3.51 11.05
N ILE A 433 3.91 -4.35 11.58
CA ILE A 433 4.25 -4.43 12.99
C ILE A 433 5.76 -4.23 13.12
N GLU A 434 6.19 -3.02 13.42
CA GLU A 434 7.60 -2.63 13.48
C GLU A 434 7.91 -1.77 14.71
N TYR A 435 9.15 -1.88 15.18
CA TYR A 435 9.66 -1.10 16.29
C TYR A 435 9.85 0.36 15.91
N THR A 436 9.45 1.24 16.81
CA THR A 436 9.63 2.70 16.73
C THR A 436 10.20 3.26 18.02
N SER A 437 10.92 4.36 17.91
CA SER A 437 11.43 5.15 19.03
C SER A 437 11.46 6.63 18.66
N PRO A 438 11.80 7.56 19.57
CA PRO A 438 12.01 8.96 19.21
C PRO A 438 13.02 9.17 18.07
N ASP A 439 14.00 8.27 17.94
CA ASP A 439 15.07 8.35 16.95
C ASP A 439 14.87 7.42 15.74
N GLU A 440 13.81 6.65 15.73
CA GLU A 440 13.52 5.66 14.70
C GLU A 440 12.06 5.71 14.26
N VAL A 441 11.86 6.12 13.03
CA VAL A 441 10.57 6.04 12.32
C VAL A 441 10.60 4.77 11.47
N ALA A 442 9.74 3.83 11.75
CA ALA A 442 9.65 2.59 10.99
C ALA A 442 9.11 2.86 9.58
N VAL A 443 9.59 2.09 8.61
CA VAL A 443 9.30 2.28 7.20
C VAL A 443 8.89 0.95 6.58
N CYS A 444 7.84 0.93 5.77
CA CYS A 444 7.44 -0.25 5.03
C CYS A 444 7.79 -0.15 3.55
N ASN A 445 8.42 -1.19 3.01
CA ASN A 445 8.82 -1.31 1.61
C ASN A 445 8.04 -2.48 1.00
N LEU A 446 7.06 -2.19 0.14
CA LEU A 446 6.01 -3.12 -0.21
C LEU A 446 6.00 -3.53 -1.68
N ALA A 447 5.61 -4.78 -1.91
CA ALA A 447 5.24 -5.32 -3.22
C ALA A 447 4.15 -6.38 -3.03
N SER A 448 3.30 -6.61 -4.04
CA SER A 448 2.24 -7.60 -3.98
C SER A 448 2.25 -8.55 -5.18
N ILE A 449 2.12 -9.84 -4.89
CA ILE A 449 2.14 -10.93 -5.87
C ILE A 449 0.72 -11.17 -6.39
N ALA A 450 0.57 -11.26 -7.70
CA ALA A 450 -0.71 -11.61 -8.34
C ALA A 450 -0.91 -13.14 -8.33
N LEU A 451 -1.52 -13.67 -7.29
CA LEU A 451 -1.61 -15.11 -7.03
C LEU A 451 -2.34 -15.89 -8.13
N ASN A 452 -3.30 -15.29 -8.80
CA ASN A 452 -4.05 -15.89 -9.90
C ASN A 452 -3.19 -16.24 -11.13
N LYS A 453 -2.03 -15.62 -11.28
CA LYS A 453 -1.11 -15.87 -12.40
C LYS A 453 -0.43 -17.25 -12.35
N PHE A 454 -0.43 -17.88 -11.19
CA PHE A 454 0.23 -19.17 -10.97
C PHE A 454 -0.73 -20.37 -11.13
N VAL A 455 -1.99 -20.12 -11.43
CA VAL A 455 -2.94 -21.19 -11.77
C VAL A 455 -2.68 -21.64 -13.20
N LYS A 456 -2.40 -22.94 -13.39
CA LYS A 456 -2.17 -23.55 -14.69
C LYS A 456 -3.47 -24.01 -15.34
N ASP A 457 -3.43 -24.27 -16.64
CA ASP A 457 -4.59 -24.72 -17.43
C ASP A 457 -5.14 -26.08 -16.95
N ASP A 458 -4.28 -26.92 -16.36
CA ASP A 458 -4.64 -28.22 -15.76
C ASP A 458 -5.23 -28.09 -14.34
N LEU A 459 -5.53 -26.87 -13.88
CA LEU A 459 -6.02 -26.55 -12.55
C LEU A 459 -5.04 -26.89 -11.41
N THR A 460 -3.74 -27.01 -11.70
CA THR A 460 -2.69 -27.08 -10.67
C THR A 460 -2.11 -25.71 -10.37
N TYR A 461 -1.48 -25.57 -9.21
CA TYR A 461 -0.85 -24.31 -8.80
C TYR A 461 0.67 -24.37 -8.93
N ASP A 462 1.29 -23.38 -9.56
CA ASP A 462 2.73 -23.34 -9.81
C ASP A 462 3.51 -22.76 -8.64
N HIS A 463 3.72 -23.56 -7.60
CA HIS A 463 4.51 -23.17 -6.44
C HIS A 463 5.97 -22.89 -6.77
N GLN A 464 6.54 -23.57 -7.77
CA GLN A 464 7.94 -23.33 -8.17
C GLN A 464 8.10 -21.94 -8.79
N LYS A 465 7.19 -21.54 -9.65
CA LYS A 465 7.20 -20.18 -10.24
C LYS A 465 6.95 -19.11 -9.18
N LEU A 466 6.07 -19.37 -8.22
CA LEU A 466 5.83 -18.50 -7.09
C LEU A 466 7.11 -18.29 -6.26
N TYR A 467 7.82 -19.36 -5.97
CA TYR A 467 9.12 -19.32 -5.29
C TYR A 467 10.14 -18.46 -6.04
N GLU A 468 10.30 -18.66 -7.35
CA GLU A 468 11.24 -17.91 -8.18
C GLU A 468 10.94 -16.41 -8.19
N ILE A 469 9.67 -16.04 -8.40
CA ILE A 469 9.25 -14.64 -8.45
C ILE A 469 9.38 -13.98 -7.08
N THR A 470 9.08 -14.67 -6.00
CA THR A 470 9.26 -14.15 -4.63
C THR A 470 10.73 -13.81 -4.35
N LYS A 471 11.67 -14.59 -4.85
CA LYS A 471 13.11 -14.29 -4.73
C LYS A 471 13.49 -13.01 -5.46
N VAL A 472 12.96 -12.78 -6.66
CA VAL A 472 13.17 -11.53 -7.40
C VAL A 472 12.61 -10.34 -6.63
N ILE A 473 11.39 -10.46 -6.11
CA ILE A 473 10.75 -9.39 -5.32
C ILE A 473 11.58 -9.06 -4.07
N THR A 474 12.09 -10.06 -3.37
CA THR A 474 12.95 -9.87 -2.19
C THR A 474 14.20 -9.07 -2.55
N LYS A 475 14.87 -9.41 -3.65
CA LYS A 475 15.99 -8.65 -4.19
C LYS A 475 15.61 -7.21 -4.51
N ASN A 476 14.49 -7.01 -5.20
CA ASN A 476 13.99 -5.69 -5.58
C ASN A 476 13.73 -4.80 -4.35
N LEU A 477 13.05 -5.34 -3.32
CA LEU A 477 12.74 -4.58 -2.11
C LEU A 477 13.98 -4.23 -1.30
N ASN A 478 15.01 -5.06 -1.31
CA ASN A 478 16.31 -4.68 -0.75
C ASN A 478 16.95 -3.49 -1.51
N LYS A 479 16.85 -3.46 -2.84
CA LYS A 479 17.30 -2.32 -3.65
C LYS A 479 16.46 -1.07 -3.40
N VAL A 480 15.15 -1.22 -3.22
CA VAL A 480 14.26 -0.11 -2.84
C VAL A 480 14.75 0.55 -1.55
N ILE A 481 15.13 -0.21 -0.53
CA ILE A 481 15.69 0.33 0.72
C ILE A 481 16.94 1.20 0.43
N ASP A 482 17.82 0.74 -0.45
CA ASP A 482 19.11 1.38 -0.72
C ASP A 482 18.98 2.66 -1.57
N VAL A 483 18.00 2.71 -2.50
CA VAL A 483 17.83 3.85 -3.42
C VAL A 483 16.76 4.85 -2.96
N ASN A 484 16.05 4.56 -1.86
CA ASN A 484 14.94 5.34 -1.36
C ASN A 484 15.41 6.74 -0.89
N TYR A 485 14.61 7.76 -1.20
CA TYR A 485 14.69 9.05 -0.53
C TYR A 485 13.89 9.03 0.77
N TYR A 486 14.51 9.43 1.86
CA TYR A 486 13.87 9.48 3.18
C TYR A 486 13.49 10.91 3.55
N PRO A 487 12.18 11.18 3.81
CA PRO A 487 11.72 12.54 4.13
C PRO A 487 12.19 13.04 5.49
N VAL A 488 12.54 12.12 6.39
CA VAL A 488 13.08 12.40 7.73
C VAL A 488 14.24 11.46 8.04
N GLU A 489 15.24 11.95 8.78
CA GLU A 489 16.45 11.17 9.07
C GLU A 489 16.18 9.93 9.94
N GLU A 490 15.22 10.03 10.84
CA GLU A 490 14.78 8.93 11.70
C GLU A 490 14.23 7.74 10.90
N ALA A 491 13.60 8.01 9.75
CA ALA A 491 13.15 6.96 8.83
C ALA A 491 14.33 6.27 8.13
N ARG A 492 15.31 7.06 7.70
CA ARG A 492 16.55 6.52 7.11
C ARG A 492 17.31 5.66 8.12
N ASN A 493 17.44 6.14 9.34
CA ASN A 493 18.11 5.41 10.43
C ASN A 493 17.44 4.04 10.67
N SER A 494 16.14 4.01 10.89
CA SER A 494 15.40 2.77 11.11
C SER A 494 15.49 1.81 9.92
N ASN A 495 15.20 2.28 8.73
CA ASN A 495 15.10 1.42 7.55
C ASN A 495 16.44 0.78 7.16
N LEU A 496 17.55 1.53 7.26
CA LEU A 496 18.87 1.00 6.97
C LEU A 496 19.42 0.09 8.07
N ARG A 497 19.00 0.26 9.33
CA ARG A 497 19.41 -0.61 10.44
C ARG A 497 18.69 -1.95 10.44
N HIS A 498 17.38 -1.94 10.20
CA HIS A 498 16.53 -3.14 10.36
C HIS A 498 16.16 -3.77 9.03
N ARG A 499 16.25 -3.05 7.94
CA ARG A 499 15.96 -3.49 6.56
C ARG A 499 14.68 -4.33 6.44
N PRO A 500 13.53 -3.87 6.94
CA PRO A 500 12.27 -4.60 6.80
C PRO A 500 11.78 -4.52 5.36
N ILE A 501 11.19 -5.60 4.87
CA ILE A 501 10.42 -5.63 3.63
C ILE A 501 9.04 -6.20 3.90
N GLY A 502 8.10 -5.92 3.03
CA GLY A 502 6.72 -6.38 3.16
C GLY A 502 6.19 -6.93 1.85
N ILE A 503 6.29 -8.23 1.67
CA ILE A 503 5.70 -8.94 0.53
C ILE A 503 4.26 -9.29 0.88
N GLY A 504 3.32 -8.82 0.07
CA GLY A 504 1.90 -9.16 0.17
C GLY A 504 1.41 -9.85 -1.09
N VAL A 505 0.10 -10.00 -1.16
CA VAL A 505 -0.59 -10.71 -2.23
C VAL A 505 -1.79 -9.94 -2.73
N GLN A 506 -2.24 -10.26 -3.95
CA GLN A 506 -3.53 -9.85 -4.49
C GLN A 506 -4.12 -11.00 -5.31
N GLY A 507 -5.43 -11.02 -5.48
CA GLY A 507 -6.09 -12.03 -6.28
C GLY A 507 -6.18 -13.42 -5.66
N LEU A 508 -6.22 -13.55 -4.34
CA LEU A 508 -6.43 -14.85 -3.69
C LEU A 508 -7.81 -15.42 -4.02
N ALA A 509 -8.86 -14.60 -3.95
CA ALA A 509 -10.21 -15.02 -4.35
C ALA A 509 -10.28 -15.41 -5.82
N ASP A 510 -9.64 -14.64 -6.69
CA ASP A 510 -9.50 -14.99 -8.12
C ASP A 510 -8.81 -16.35 -8.30
N THR A 511 -7.77 -16.63 -7.52
CA THR A 511 -7.05 -17.91 -7.54
C THR A 511 -7.98 -19.07 -7.20
N PHE A 512 -8.75 -18.97 -6.11
CA PHE A 512 -9.67 -20.04 -5.71
C PHE A 512 -10.75 -20.29 -6.75
N ILE A 513 -11.32 -19.23 -7.34
CA ILE A 513 -12.31 -19.38 -8.41
C ILE A 513 -11.71 -20.08 -9.63
N LEU A 514 -10.51 -19.70 -10.07
CA LEU A 514 -9.80 -20.34 -11.18
C LEU A 514 -9.45 -21.81 -10.87
N MET A 515 -9.14 -22.13 -9.62
CA MET A 515 -8.90 -23.49 -9.13
C MET A 515 -10.19 -24.30 -8.90
N ARG A 516 -11.37 -23.70 -9.12
CA ARG A 516 -12.69 -24.32 -8.86
C ARG A 516 -12.90 -24.70 -7.40
N GLN A 517 -12.38 -23.89 -6.49
CA GLN A 517 -12.47 -24.08 -5.04
C GLN A 517 -13.34 -22.99 -4.41
N SER A 518 -14.24 -23.38 -3.52
CA SER A 518 -14.97 -22.43 -2.67
C SER A 518 -14.00 -21.77 -1.68
N PHE A 519 -14.20 -20.50 -1.39
CA PHE A 519 -13.31 -19.72 -0.53
C PHE A 519 -13.15 -20.33 0.88
N ASP A 520 -14.19 -20.95 1.40
CA ASP A 520 -14.24 -21.58 2.73
C ASP A 520 -13.99 -23.10 2.70
N SER A 521 -13.61 -23.66 1.55
CA SER A 521 -13.37 -25.10 1.40
C SER A 521 -12.06 -25.54 2.06
N PRO A 522 -11.96 -26.83 2.48
CA PRO A 522 -10.70 -27.41 2.96
C PRO A 522 -9.55 -27.31 1.94
N GLU A 523 -9.87 -27.46 0.64
CA GLU A 523 -8.92 -27.36 -0.46
C GLU A 523 -8.34 -25.95 -0.56
N ALA A 524 -9.19 -24.92 -0.47
CA ALA A 524 -8.76 -23.53 -0.46
C ALA A 524 -7.89 -23.20 0.76
N LYS A 525 -8.27 -23.69 1.93
CA LYS A 525 -7.48 -23.55 3.15
C LYS A 525 -6.08 -24.18 3.02
N LYS A 526 -6.01 -25.38 2.44
CA LYS A 526 -4.74 -26.07 2.18
C LYS A 526 -3.89 -25.28 1.19
N LEU A 527 -4.46 -24.88 0.07
CA LEU A 527 -3.76 -24.09 -0.96
C LEU A 527 -3.25 -22.77 -0.39
N ASN A 528 -4.05 -22.07 0.40
CA ASN A 528 -3.65 -20.85 1.08
C ASN A 528 -2.40 -21.07 1.97
N SER A 529 -2.40 -22.13 2.79
CA SER A 529 -1.27 -22.49 3.62
C SER A 529 -0.01 -22.75 2.79
N GLU A 530 -0.12 -23.53 1.72
CA GLU A 530 0.99 -23.86 0.81
C GLU A 530 1.53 -22.63 0.07
N ILE A 531 0.66 -21.69 -0.33
CA ILE A 531 1.04 -20.43 -0.97
C ILE A 531 1.90 -19.58 -0.03
N PHE A 532 1.40 -19.33 1.20
CA PHE A 532 2.13 -18.49 2.15
C PHE A 532 3.40 -19.16 2.70
N GLU A 533 3.40 -20.49 2.84
CA GLU A 533 4.63 -21.23 3.14
C GLU A 533 5.68 -21.02 2.05
N THR A 534 5.28 -21.14 0.78
CA THR A 534 6.18 -20.92 -0.37
C THR A 534 6.76 -19.51 -0.40
N ILE A 535 5.92 -18.48 -0.19
CA ILE A 535 6.35 -17.08 -0.18
C ILE A 535 7.34 -16.85 0.96
N TYR A 536 7.03 -17.32 2.17
CA TYR A 536 7.90 -17.13 3.33
C TYR A 536 9.24 -17.87 3.18
N PHE A 537 9.22 -19.11 2.69
CA PHE A 537 10.44 -19.87 2.41
C PHE A 537 11.33 -19.15 1.39
N ALA A 538 10.78 -18.77 0.26
CA ALA A 538 11.51 -18.10 -0.82
C ALA A 538 12.10 -16.75 -0.38
N ALA A 539 11.31 -15.95 0.36
CA ALA A 539 11.76 -14.68 0.89
C ALA A 539 12.89 -14.85 1.92
N MET A 540 12.76 -15.83 2.82
CA MET A 540 13.78 -16.14 3.83
C MET A 540 15.08 -16.62 3.19
N GLU A 541 14.98 -17.52 2.21
CA GLU A 541 16.15 -18.01 1.48
C GLU A 541 16.85 -16.91 0.69
N SER A 542 16.10 -16.09 -0.03
CA SER A 542 16.64 -14.93 -0.76
C SER A 542 17.31 -13.93 0.19
N SER A 543 16.69 -13.64 1.34
CA SER A 543 17.26 -12.76 2.35
C SER A 543 18.56 -13.31 2.93
N MET A 544 18.66 -14.63 3.13
CA MET A 544 19.88 -15.32 3.54
C MET A 544 20.96 -15.23 2.45
N GLU A 545 20.62 -15.49 1.19
CA GLU A 545 21.55 -15.39 0.07
C GLU A 545 22.13 -13.98 -0.11
N ILE A 546 21.31 -12.94 0.12
CA ILE A 546 21.76 -11.55 0.10
C ILE A 546 22.68 -11.30 1.31
N ALA A 547 22.32 -11.78 2.49
CA ALA A 547 23.17 -11.65 3.68
C ALA A 547 24.53 -12.35 3.53
N GLN A 548 24.58 -13.46 2.81
CA GLN A 548 25.84 -14.14 2.50
C GLN A 548 26.80 -13.25 1.72
N LYS A 549 26.29 -12.35 0.87
CA LYS A 549 27.08 -11.43 0.04
C LYS A 549 27.34 -10.09 0.71
N GLU A 550 26.34 -9.55 1.40
CA GLU A 550 26.31 -8.17 1.88
C GLU A 550 26.31 -8.05 3.42
N GLY A 551 26.25 -9.18 4.11
CA GLY A 551 26.08 -9.25 5.58
C GLY A 551 24.62 -9.19 6.03
N PRO A 552 24.33 -9.64 7.25
CA PRO A 552 23.00 -9.53 7.85
C PRO A 552 22.65 -8.05 8.13
N TYR A 553 21.37 -7.77 8.40
CA TYR A 553 20.97 -6.44 8.85
C TYR A 553 21.61 -6.11 10.22
N LYS A 554 21.82 -4.82 10.50
CA LYS A 554 22.64 -4.37 11.65
C LYS A 554 22.16 -4.85 13.02
N THR A 555 20.86 -5.04 13.20
CA THR A 555 20.23 -5.46 14.46
C THR A 555 19.83 -6.94 14.47
N TYR A 556 20.47 -7.75 13.66
CA TYR A 556 20.25 -9.19 13.54
C TYR A 556 20.54 -9.94 14.85
N GLU A 557 21.67 -9.62 15.51
CA GLU A 557 22.05 -10.29 16.75
C GLU A 557 21.02 -10.06 17.87
N GLY A 558 20.69 -11.12 18.56
CA GLY A 558 19.67 -11.13 19.62
C GLY A 558 18.23 -11.28 19.14
N SER A 559 17.99 -11.16 17.82
CA SER A 559 16.67 -11.38 17.23
C SER A 559 16.26 -12.87 17.30
N PRO A 560 14.97 -13.19 17.25
CA PRO A 560 14.50 -14.59 17.18
C PRO A 560 15.15 -15.37 16.03
N VAL A 561 15.23 -14.81 14.85
CA VAL A 561 15.83 -15.46 13.67
C VAL A 561 17.31 -15.79 13.89
N SER A 562 18.06 -14.97 14.63
CA SER A 562 19.46 -15.24 14.99
C SER A 562 19.61 -16.46 15.87
N LYS A 563 18.55 -16.83 16.58
CA LYS A 563 18.46 -18.02 17.45
C LYS A 563 17.84 -19.24 16.74
N GLY A 564 17.56 -19.13 15.44
CA GLY A 564 16.93 -20.18 14.65
C GLY A 564 15.41 -20.29 14.86
N ILE A 565 14.79 -19.25 15.45
CA ILE A 565 13.36 -19.17 15.71
C ILE A 565 12.71 -18.36 14.57
N PHE A 566 11.97 -19.02 13.70
CA PHE A 566 11.27 -18.40 12.59
C PHE A 566 9.85 -17.97 13.00
N GLN A 567 9.14 -17.27 12.11
CA GLN A 567 7.83 -16.72 12.42
C GLN A 567 6.82 -17.82 12.84
N PHE A 568 6.79 -18.94 12.11
CA PHE A 568 5.89 -20.04 12.42
C PHE A 568 6.22 -20.73 13.77
N ASP A 569 7.49 -20.75 14.18
CA ASP A 569 7.89 -21.26 15.49
C ASP A 569 7.28 -20.40 16.62
N MET A 570 7.26 -19.06 16.43
CA MET A 570 6.62 -18.13 17.38
C MET A 570 5.09 -18.28 17.44
N TRP A 571 4.49 -18.85 16.41
CA TRP A 571 3.05 -19.16 16.37
C TRP A 571 2.73 -20.56 16.91
N GLY A 572 3.74 -21.41 17.15
CA GLY A 572 3.56 -22.80 17.51
C GLY A 572 3.00 -23.68 16.39
N ILE A 573 3.30 -23.31 15.13
CA ILE A 573 2.85 -24.01 13.93
C ILE A 573 4.07 -24.57 13.20
N ALA A 574 3.94 -25.80 12.67
CA ALA A 574 4.96 -26.40 11.81
C ALA A 574 4.51 -26.34 10.34
N PRO A 575 5.40 -25.97 9.39
CA PRO A 575 5.11 -26.11 7.97
C PRO A 575 4.89 -27.59 7.63
N ASP A 576 3.84 -27.90 6.86
CA ASP A 576 3.39 -29.28 6.61
C ASP A 576 3.35 -29.69 5.14
N SER A 577 3.61 -28.78 4.21
CA SER A 577 3.55 -29.09 2.77
C SER A 577 4.59 -30.12 2.31
N LYS A 578 5.67 -30.31 3.08
CA LYS A 578 6.85 -31.13 2.74
C LYS A 578 7.53 -30.74 1.41
N ARG A 579 7.17 -29.59 0.86
CA ARG A 579 7.69 -29.07 -0.42
C ARG A 579 9.07 -28.44 -0.25
N TRP A 580 9.33 -27.79 0.89
CA TRP A 580 10.51 -26.98 1.16
C TRP A 580 11.35 -27.54 2.30
N ASP A 581 12.68 -27.52 2.15
CA ASP A 581 13.61 -28.00 3.17
C ASP A 581 13.93 -26.92 4.23
N TRP A 582 13.02 -26.76 5.18
CA TRP A 582 13.17 -25.82 6.28
C TRP A 582 14.37 -26.12 7.18
N THR A 583 14.74 -27.38 7.36
CA THR A 583 15.89 -27.78 8.16
C THR A 583 17.19 -27.28 7.55
N LYS A 584 17.34 -27.45 6.24
CA LYS A 584 18.49 -26.91 5.50
C LYS A 584 18.51 -25.38 5.59
N LEU A 585 17.36 -24.72 5.37
CA LEU A 585 17.28 -23.26 5.39
C LEU A 585 17.65 -22.71 6.77
N LYS A 586 17.14 -23.29 7.88
CA LYS A 586 17.50 -22.87 9.25
C LYS A 586 19.00 -22.96 9.51
N ARG A 587 19.64 -24.02 9.01
CA ARG A 587 21.10 -24.20 9.13
C ARG A 587 21.86 -23.11 8.36
N GLU A 588 21.45 -22.82 7.11
CA GLU A 588 22.09 -21.78 6.30
C GLU A 588 21.86 -20.37 6.88
N VAL A 589 20.66 -20.09 7.38
CA VAL A 589 20.37 -18.82 8.08
C VAL A 589 21.23 -18.66 9.34
N LYS A 590 21.43 -19.72 10.11
CA LYS A 590 22.30 -19.68 11.28
C LYS A 590 23.75 -19.36 10.92
N LYS A 591 24.18 -19.81 9.74
CA LYS A 591 25.56 -19.61 9.26
C LYS A 591 25.78 -18.20 8.67
N HIS A 592 24.82 -17.68 7.92
CA HIS A 592 24.98 -16.47 7.11
C HIS A 592 24.16 -15.27 7.62
N GLY A 593 23.17 -15.50 8.47
CA GLY A 593 22.19 -14.52 8.85
C GLY A 593 21.16 -14.26 7.75
N VAL A 594 20.36 -13.21 7.92
CA VAL A 594 19.42 -12.71 6.92
C VAL A 594 19.60 -11.20 6.72
N ARG A 595 19.32 -10.72 5.53
CA ARG A 595 19.46 -9.29 5.19
C ARG A 595 18.31 -8.44 5.72
N ASN A 596 17.13 -9.04 6.01
CA ASN A 596 15.90 -8.35 6.34
C ASN A 596 15.37 -8.81 7.70
N SER A 597 14.96 -7.88 8.54
CA SER A 597 14.33 -8.19 9.84
C SER A 597 12.91 -8.73 9.71
N LEU A 598 12.16 -8.27 8.70
CA LEU A 598 10.79 -8.68 8.40
C LEU A 598 10.66 -8.92 6.89
N LEU A 599 9.76 -9.81 6.48
CA LEU A 599 9.66 -10.28 5.09
C LEU A 599 8.27 -10.10 4.48
N LEU A 600 7.21 -10.50 5.19
CA LEU A 600 5.85 -10.48 4.68
C LEU A 600 4.99 -9.44 5.40
N ALA A 601 4.19 -8.72 4.62
CA ALA A 601 3.18 -7.81 5.12
C ALA A 601 2.03 -7.74 4.10
N PRO A 602 0.95 -8.52 4.27
CA PRO A 602 -0.18 -8.54 3.34
C PRO A 602 -0.97 -7.23 3.41
N MET A 603 -0.56 -6.25 2.59
CA MET A 603 -1.21 -4.94 2.50
C MET A 603 -2.55 -5.04 1.75
N PRO A 604 -3.46 -4.03 1.89
CA PRO A 604 -4.79 -4.03 1.26
C PRO A 604 -4.81 -4.02 -0.27
N THR A 605 -3.75 -3.61 -0.94
CA THR A 605 -3.64 -3.48 -2.41
C THR A 605 -4.75 -2.67 -3.09
N ALA A 606 -5.33 -1.70 -2.38
CA ALA A 606 -6.54 -0.98 -2.79
C ALA A 606 -6.51 -0.37 -4.21
N SER A 607 -5.35 0.11 -4.67
CA SER A 607 -5.17 0.65 -6.02
C SER A 607 -4.41 -0.31 -6.94
N THR A 608 -3.40 -0.99 -6.41
CA THR A 608 -2.52 -1.86 -7.21
C THR A 608 -3.20 -3.13 -7.70
N SER A 609 -4.18 -3.66 -6.95
CA SER A 609 -5.03 -4.76 -7.43
C SER A 609 -5.92 -4.33 -8.60
N GLN A 610 -6.44 -3.10 -8.56
CA GLN A 610 -7.24 -2.54 -9.66
C GLN A 610 -6.42 -2.41 -10.94
N ILE A 611 -5.18 -1.93 -10.84
CA ILE A 611 -4.27 -1.82 -11.98
C ILE A 611 -4.06 -3.18 -12.66
N LEU A 612 -3.85 -4.24 -11.87
CA LEU A 612 -3.65 -5.59 -12.42
C LEU A 612 -4.97 -6.31 -12.78
N GLY A 613 -6.12 -5.77 -12.38
CA GLY A 613 -7.43 -6.35 -12.64
C GLY A 613 -7.77 -7.54 -11.74
N ASN A 614 -7.27 -7.55 -10.51
CA ASN A 614 -7.49 -8.59 -9.52
C ASN A 614 -8.37 -8.10 -8.37
N ASN A 615 -8.98 -9.03 -7.63
CA ASN A 615 -9.58 -8.71 -6.35
C ASN A 615 -8.50 -8.30 -5.34
N GLU A 616 -8.90 -7.54 -4.34
CA GLU A 616 -7.98 -6.95 -3.36
C GLU A 616 -7.38 -8.01 -2.45
N CYS A 617 -6.07 -7.95 -2.29
CA CYS A 617 -5.25 -8.75 -1.37
C CYS A 617 -5.74 -10.22 -1.22
N PHE A 618 -6.09 -10.63 -0.02
CA PHE A 618 -6.63 -11.95 0.35
C PHE A 618 -8.14 -11.91 0.65
N GLU A 619 -8.81 -10.81 0.30
CA GLU A 619 -10.26 -10.65 0.57
C GLU A 619 -11.12 -11.51 -0.39
N PRO A 620 -12.26 -12.02 0.09
CA PRO A 620 -13.26 -12.63 -0.78
C PRO A 620 -13.96 -11.58 -1.63
N TYR A 621 -14.62 -12.00 -2.71
CA TYR A 621 -15.60 -11.15 -3.39
C TYR A 621 -16.82 -10.95 -2.49
N THR A 622 -17.19 -9.70 -2.22
CA THR A 622 -18.40 -9.36 -1.46
C THR A 622 -19.64 -9.31 -2.33
N SER A 623 -19.45 -9.05 -3.62
CA SER A 623 -20.50 -9.06 -4.64
C SER A 623 -19.90 -9.39 -6.00
N ASN A 624 -20.68 -10.03 -6.89
CA ASN A 624 -20.25 -10.31 -8.25
C ASN A 624 -20.30 -9.07 -9.16
N ILE A 625 -21.08 -8.06 -8.81
CA ILE A 625 -21.21 -6.79 -9.53
C ILE A 625 -21.37 -5.70 -8.48
N TYR A 626 -20.53 -4.67 -8.54
CA TYR A 626 -20.64 -3.50 -7.67
C TYR A 626 -20.04 -2.25 -8.32
N THR A 627 -20.41 -1.09 -7.80
CA THR A 627 -19.85 0.19 -8.21
C THR A 627 -18.78 0.62 -7.21
N ARG A 628 -17.63 1.03 -7.73
CA ARG A 628 -16.53 1.56 -6.94
C ARG A 628 -16.26 3.01 -7.27
N ARG A 629 -16.31 3.86 -6.24
CA ARG A 629 -15.96 5.29 -6.31
C ARG A 629 -14.56 5.53 -5.78
N VAL A 630 -13.71 6.11 -6.60
CA VAL A 630 -12.33 6.47 -6.28
C VAL A 630 -12.00 7.84 -6.87
N LEU A 631 -10.83 8.42 -6.55
CA LEU A 631 -10.41 9.71 -7.10
C LEU A 631 -10.42 9.77 -8.63
N SER A 632 -10.13 8.65 -9.28
CA SER A 632 -10.14 8.56 -10.75
C SER A 632 -11.52 8.50 -11.37
N GLY A 633 -12.58 8.29 -10.61
CA GLY A 633 -13.97 8.24 -11.08
C GLY A 633 -14.79 7.13 -10.43
N GLU A 634 -15.92 6.86 -11.04
CA GLU A 634 -16.83 5.77 -10.65
C GLU A 634 -16.74 4.66 -11.71
N PHE A 635 -16.57 3.43 -11.26
CA PHE A 635 -16.34 2.26 -12.11
C PHE A 635 -17.24 1.10 -11.71
N ILE A 636 -17.78 0.40 -12.72
CA ILE A 636 -18.50 -0.85 -12.52
C ILE A 636 -17.48 -1.98 -12.51
N VAL A 637 -17.44 -2.74 -11.42
CA VAL A 637 -16.56 -3.91 -11.26
C VAL A 637 -17.42 -5.17 -11.32
N VAL A 638 -17.01 -6.10 -12.18
CA VAL A 638 -17.66 -7.40 -12.37
C VAL A 638 -16.65 -8.51 -12.08
N ASN A 639 -17.09 -9.55 -11.37
CA ASN A 639 -16.30 -10.75 -11.18
C ASN A 639 -16.16 -11.52 -12.52
N LYS A 640 -15.07 -11.24 -13.24
CA LYS A 640 -14.81 -11.78 -14.58
C LYS A 640 -14.60 -13.30 -14.61
N HIS A 641 -14.24 -13.90 -13.48
CA HIS A 641 -13.98 -15.33 -13.40
C HIS A 641 -15.26 -16.16 -13.22
N LEU A 642 -16.38 -15.53 -12.88
CA LEU A 642 -17.65 -16.21 -12.69
C LEU A 642 -18.19 -16.87 -13.98
N LEU A 643 -17.79 -16.35 -15.15
CA LEU A 643 -18.21 -16.86 -16.45
C LEU A 643 -17.34 -18.04 -16.97
N LYS A 644 -16.29 -18.37 -16.26
CA LYS A 644 -15.39 -19.51 -16.57
C LYS A 644 -15.81 -20.75 -15.79
#